data_0c1a34b9abb9121fe670ea51a7a557f9
#
_entry.id   0c1a34b9abb9121fe670ea51a7a557f9
#
_cell.length_a   1.000
_cell.length_b   1.000
_cell.length_c   1.000
_cell.angle_alpha   90.00
_cell.angle_beta   90.00
_cell.angle_gamma   90.00
#
_symmetry.space_group_name_H-M   'P 1'
#
loop_
_entity.id
_entity.type
_entity.pdbx_description
1 polymer ?
#
loop_
_entity_poly.entity_id
_entity_poly.type
_entity_poly.pdbx_seq_one_letter_code
_entity_poly.pdbx_strand_id
1 'polypeptide(L)'
;MNHRQQAFDRVIATMKLRAPQREALEKFHSILSKSELPLKDMEADEIRNLFSETFSLWEFPHPSLEFTFHLATGVGKTRLIGAIMAYLYLSGDAKNFMIVSPRSEIVRKFQVVCSPDNDKYIFVESSLIDYPSLFNGDHTVTDYTQNRLFSGGPNIWVLSPQSFTANNARLKNASESDVCSPVEYFSNLNDLVIFFDESHHLSLDDEDDSVWRSELNALNPRMIIGTTASVNENQNNIIYSYDLKTCLNEHKYTKFVRMIPDVKPPMLSDEDYDHLTLKFGLNLLNQKQGYIDNYCQINEVAKQVKAVMLVACEDIDHAEKTTRWLQEYLGKKDAVLLVHSKLKENEFIPQLKRIEDVNSPIKVVVNVAMLNEGWDVSNIYVITPLRTMASTTLVTQIMGRGLRLPFENQVGDDNVDTLDVLCFGRETLQEIVTKLTQKGFGTGYNSGITVDPDSKPAHPDEFIPKKKINLSVVGKERFLHLPQFKMERAPLPIADISLPTLKAHELNSFLINDPKTIRRLGTSFGYPYEEFVNLVSSEVLKNCKFLKYRDFSNIKQLIVKFLSKSNFTDDVVKLDPSRVVTHIVKNLVELNKMQHVKYISLHEDLTIDLNNVQVTVPETYELPNDNSMPPSEWTNRKNKGIPFGGWRRCIYKAVPFDNKYEYHIAQIIDISAEIKSWLRNLPGIITLPTPAGQYSPDFAIFIELNDKKVLLEVKDDDRFGREDQDATIKARAAQSWCRAQSEASGELWEYWLLLVSDSEECNTFNDIQEYSENSLD
;
A
#
# COMPACT_ATOMS: atom_id res chain seq x y z
N MET A 1 -24.73 29.93 11.50
CA MET A 1 -23.98 28.75 10.96
C MET A 1 -22.89 28.43 11.96
N ASN A 2 -22.77 27.19 12.37
CA ASN A 2 -21.78 26.78 13.37
C ASN A 2 -20.36 26.93 12.76
N HIS A 3 -19.53 27.80 13.34
CA HIS A 3 -18.15 28.05 12.84
C HIS A 3 -17.33 26.75 12.74
N ARG A 4 -17.55 25.79 13.64
CA ARG A 4 -16.89 24.50 13.61
C ARG A 4 -17.30 23.66 12.40
N GLN A 5 -18.57 23.68 11.98
CA GLN A 5 -19.00 22.99 10.78
C GLN A 5 -18.34 23.57 9.53
N GLN A 6 -18.27 24.91 9.43
CA GLN A 6 -17.60 25.57 8.30
C GLN A 6 -16.10 25.25 8.25
N ALA A 7 -15.45 25.24 9.41
CA ALA A 7 -14.04 24.87 9.54
C ALA A 7 -13.82 23.41 9.11
N PHE A 8 -14.67 22.51 9.56
CA PHE A 8 -14.63 21.08 9.20
C PHE A 8 -14.78 20.90 7.70
N ASP A 9 -15.82 21.47 7.09
CA ASP A 9 -16.07 21.35 5.64
C ASP A 9 -14.91 21.89 4.81
N ARG A 10 -14.32 23.01 5.24
CA ARG A 10 -13.16 23.61 4.55
C ARG A 10 -11.92 22.74 4.63
N VAL A 11 -11.63 22.15 5.80
CA VAL A 11 -10.48 21.24 5.99
C VAL A 11 -10.66 19.98 5.14
N ILE A 12 -11.85 19.37 5.15
CA ILE A 12 -12.15 18.16 4.35
C ILE A 12 -12.00 18.44 2.85
N ALA A 13 -12.51 19.60 2.39
CA ALA A 13 -12.44 19.96 0.97
C ALA A 13 -11.00 20.19 0.49
N THR A 14 -10.14 20.78 1.34
CA THR A 14 -8.80 21.20 0.94
C THR A 14 -7.74 20.13 1.16
N MET A 15 -7.75 19.45 2.32
CA MET A 15 -6.62 18.63 2.74
C MET A 15 -6.58 17.22 2.13
N LYS A 16 -7.59 16.80 1.36
CA LYS A 16 -7.65 15.49 0.68
C LYS A 16 -7.29 14.33 1.62
N LEU A 17 -7.92 14.29 2.78
CA LEU A 17 -7.64 13.31 3.82
C LEU A 17 -8.00 11.89 3.37
N ARG A 18 -7.19 10.91 3.78
CA ARG A 18 -7.52 9.48 3.67
C ARG A 18 -8.73 9.17 4.56
N ALA A 19 -9.48 8.11 4.25
CA ALA A 19 -10.68 7.76 5.02
C ALA A 19 -10.43 7.69 6.53
N PRO A 20 -9.40 6.99 7.06
CA PRO A 20 -9.17 6.97 8.51
C PRO A 20 -8.84 8.34 9.11
N GLN A 21 -8.15 9.21 8.38
CA GLN A 21 -7.87 10.57 8.83
C GLN A 21 -9.14 11.43 8.88
N ARG A 22 -10.01 11.26 7.89
CA ARG A 22 -11.30 11.96 7.82
C ARG A 22 -12.21 11.49 8.95
N GLU A 23 -12.36 10.18 9.15
CA GLU A 23 -13.16 9.61 10.22
C GLU A 23 -12.66 10.02 11.61
N ALA A 24 -11.33 10.07 11.79
CA ALA A 24 -10.73 10.60 13.01
C ALA A 24 -11.11 12.07 13.27
N LEU A 25 -11.03 12.91 12.23
CA LEU A 25 -11.42 14.32 12.32
C LEU A 25 -12.95 14.48 12.51
N GLU A 26 -13.77 13.67 11.84
CA GLU A 26 -15.23 13.63 12.05
C GLU A 26 -15.58 13.29 13.49
N LYS A 27 -14.91 12.30 14.07
CA LYS A 27 -15.09 11.92 15.47
C LYS A 27 -14.72 13.05 16.41
N PHE A 28 -13.59 13.70 16.17
CA PHE A 28 -13.14 14.85 16.94
C PHE A 28 -14.12 16.03 16.81
N HIS A 29 -14.54 16.36 15.60
CA HIS A 29 -15.56 17.38 15.32
C HIS A 29 -16.88 17.09 16.06
N SER A 30 -17.36 15.84 16.02
CA SER A 30 -18.60 15.44 16.69
C SER A 30 -18.55 15.63 18.22
N ILE A 31 -17.36 15.43 18.81
CA ILE A 31 -17.13 15.65 20.23
C ILE A 31 -17.16 17.16 20.54
N LEU A 32 -16.37 17.95 19.82
CA LEU A 32 -16.28 19.39 20.07
C LEU A 32 -17.56 20.16 19.74
N SER A 33 -18.38 19.66 18.81
CA SER A 33 -19.64 20.29 18.42
C SER A 33 -20.72 20.26 19.52
N LYS A 34 -20.47 19.59 20.64
CA LYS A 34 -21.33 19.65 21.82
C LYS A 34 -21.27 21.02 22.55
N SER A 35 -20.18 21.77 22.34
CA SER A 35 -20.03 23.11 22.84
C SER A 35 -20.50 24.12 21.79
N GLU A 36 -21.27 25.12 22.22
CA GLU A 36 -21.66 26.26 21.37
C GLU A 36 -20.60 27.36 21.33
N LEU A 37 -19.80 27.47 22.38
CA LEU A 37 -18.72 28.46 22.49
C LEU A 37 -17.37 27.88 22.07
N PRO A 38 -16.43 28.71 21.55
CA PRO A 38 -15.05 28.31 21.39
C PRO A 38 -14.42 27.86 22.71
N LEU A 39 -13.64 26.81 22.73
CA LEU A 39 -13.06 26.25 23.95
C LEU A 39 -12.18 27.26 24.72
N LYS A 40 -11.53 28.19 24.01
CA LYS A 40 -10.71 29.27 24.62
C LYS A 40 -11.52 30.24 25.48
N ASP A 41 -12.84 30.36 25.23
CA ASP A 41 -13.74 31.29 25.90
C ASP A 41 -14.51 30.61 27.04
N MET A 42 -14.22 29.33 27.32
CA MET A 42 -14.88 28.56 28.41
C MET A 42 -13.92 28.38 29.58
N GLU A 43 -14.49 28.34 30.80
CA GLU A 43 -13.76 27.98 32.01
C GLU A 43 -13.46 26.48 32.07
N ALA A 44 -12.36 26.08 32.73
CA ALA A 44 -11.93 24.68 32.79
C ALA A 44 -13.00 23.74 33.38
N ASP A 45 -13.76 24.21 34.38
CA ASP A 45 -14.82 23.42 35.00
C ASP A 45 -16.05 23.28 34.10
N GLU A 46 -16.36 24.31 33.29
CA GLU A 46 -17.42 24.23 32.28
C GLU A 46 -17.08 23.19 31.21
N ILE A 47 -15.82 23.17 30.74
CA ILE A 47 -15.32 22.19 29.80
C ILE A 47 -15.42 20.77 30.38
N ARG A 48 -15.00 20.58 31.64
CA ARG A 48 -15.12 19.29 32.33
C ARG A 48 -16.56 18.81 32.40
N ASN A 49 -17.47 19.68 32.83
CA ASN A 49 -18.89 19.35 32.97
C ASN A 49 -19.50 18.98 31.60
N LEU A 50 -19.22 19.76 30.56
CA LEU A 50 -19.73 19.52 29.20
C LEU A 50 -19.29 18.18 28.63
N PHE A 51 -18.06 17.81 28.89
CA PHE A 51 -17.49 16.57 28.36
C PHE A 51 -17.53 15.39 29.34
N SER A 52 -17.99 15.59 30.59
CA SER A 52 -18.06 14.55 31.62
C SER A 52 -18.88 13.32 31.19
N GLU A 53 -20.00 13.51 30.51
CA GLU A 53 -20.80 12.39 29.97
C GLU A 53 -20.08 11.63 28.84
N THR A 54 -19.27 12.32 28.04
CA THR A 54 -18.47 11.71 26.95
C THR A 54 -17.30 10.95 27.53
N PHE A 55 -16.77 11.41 28.64
CA PHE A 55 -15.57 10.91 29.29
C PHE A 55 -15.83 10.21 30.61
N SER A 56 -17.08 9.89 30.94
CA SER A 56 -17.45 9.18 32.18
C SER A 56 -16.75 7.81 32.36
N LEU A 57 -16.10 7.32 31.36
CA LEU A 57 -15.25 6.12 31.38
C LEU A 57 -13.76 6.44 31.60
N TRP A 58 -13.39 7.70 31.63
CA TRP A 58 -12.00 8.13 31.77
C TRP A 58 -11.82 8.74 33.18
N GLU A 59 -10.97 8.11 33.93
CA GLU A 59 -10.40 8.76 35.09
C GLU A 59 -9.49 9.87 34.55
N PHE A 60 -9.96 11.14 34.64
CA PHE A 60 -9.13 12.28 34.29
C PHE A 60 -8.19 12.58 35.46
N PRO A 61 -6.91 12.18 35.36
CA PRO A 61 -5.95 12.60 36.37
C PRO A 61 -5.57 14.10 36.25
N HIS A 62 -6.03 14.82 35.19
CA HIS A 62 -5.50 16.14 34.82
C HIS A 62 -6.58 17.17 34.45
N PRO A 63 -6.28 18.47 34.63
CA PRO A 63 -7.20 19.57 34.34
C PRO A 63 -7.47 19.80 32.85
N SER A 64 -6.62 19.23 31.94
CA SER A 64 -6.73 19.44 30.51
C SER A 64 -7.54 18.33 29.84
N LEU A 65 -8.26 18.65 28.75
CA LEU A 65 -8.85 17.66 27.87
C LEU A 65 -7.73 16.86 27.18
N GLU A 66 -7.83 15.55 27.19
CA GLU A 66 -6.84 14.69 26.55
C GLU A 66 -7.50 13.73 25.57
N PHE A 67 -7.02 13.73 24.34
CA PHE A 67 -7.52 12.87 23.26
C PHE A 67 -6.38 12.11 22.62
N THR A 68 -6.56 10.82 22.39
CA THR A 68 -5.58 10.02 21.65
C THR A 68 -6.18 9.44 20.37
N PHE A 69 -5.42 9.55 19.30
CA PHE A 69 -5.68 8.92 18.01
C PHE A 69 -4.69 7.79 17.79
N HIS A 70 -5.20 6.57 17.75
CA HIS A 70 -4.42 5.39 17.40
C HIS A 70 -4.50 5.14 15.90
N LEU A 71 -3.41 5.40 15.17
CA LEU A 71 -3.31 5.16 13.73
C LEU A 71 -2.08 4.34 13.40
N ALA A 72 -2.28 3.32 12.58
CA ALA A 72 -1.19 2.49 12.06
C ALA A 72 -0.10 3.34 11.38
N THR A 73 1.12 2.84 11.39
CA THR A 73 2.24 3.46 10.67
C THR A 73 1.91 3.52 9.17
N GLY A 74 2.20 4.65 8.53
CA GLY A 74 1.94 4.84 7.08
C GLY A 74 0.54 5.42 6.75
N VAL A 75 -0.42 5.40 7.68
CA VAL A 75 -1.77 5.97 7.46
C VAL A 75 -1.75 7.50 7.40
N GLY A 76 -0.73 8.15 8.01
CA GLY A 76 -0.48 9.59 7.90
C GLY A 76 -0.85 10.38 9.15
N LYS A 77 -0.33 10.00 10.34
CA LYS A 77 -0.45 10.72 11.61
C LYS A 77 -0.14 12.22 11.48
N THR A 78 0.97 12.56 10.83
CA THR A 78 1.39 13.96 10.61
C THR A 78 0.33 14.78 9.87
N ARG A 79 -0.32 14.19 8.86
CA ARG A 79 -1.40 14.85 8.12
C ARG A 79 -2.65 15.07 8.97
N LEU A 80 -2.98 14.12 9.86
CA LEU A 80 -4.08 14.28 10.80
C LEU A 80 -3.81 15.41 11.81
N ILE A 81 -2.57 15.51 12.33
CA ILE A 81 -2.16 16.62 13.20
C ILE A 81 -2.41 17.96 12.48
N GLY A 82 -1.99 18.10 11.23
CA GLY A 82 -2.24 19.32 10.45
C GLY A 82 -3.73 19.60 10.24
N ALA A 83 -4.53 18.57 9.99
CA ALA A 83 -5.98 18.71 9.81
C ALA A 83 -6.68 19.18 11.09
N ILE A 84 -6.30 18.63 12.25
CA ILE A 84 -6.85 19.04 13.54
C ILE A 84 -6.42 20.47 13.89
N MET A 85 -5.15 20.84 13.65
CA MET A 85 -4.69 22.22 13.84
C MET A 85 -5.47 23.20 12.97
N ALA A 86 -5.61 22.91 11.66
CA ALA A 86 -6.35 23.76 10.74
C ALA A 86 -7.82 23.90 11.19
N TYR A 87 -8.43 22.79 11.61
CA TYR A 87 -9.80 22.79 12.13
C TYR A 87 -9.95 23.69 13.35
N LEU A 88 -9.09 23.54 14.37
CA LEU A 88 -9.13 24.34 15.60
C LEU A 88 -8.85 25.82 15.35
N TYR A 89 -7.94 26.12 14.42
CA TYR A 89 -7.64 27.51 14.02
C TYR A 89 -8.84 28.16 13.30
N LEU A 90 -9.38 27.48 12.31
CA LEU A 90 -10.50 27.99 11.51
C LEU A 90 -11.82 28.09 12.30
N SER A 91 -12.04 27.22 13.25
CA SER A 91 -13.20 27.28 14.16
C SER A 91 -13.06 28.37 15.22
N GLY A 92 -11.87 28.92 15.42
CA GLY A 92 -11.57 29.90 16.46
C GLY A 92 -11.36 29.30 17.85
N ASP A 93 -11.26 27.97 17.97
CA ASP A 93 -11.02 27.27 19.22
C ASP A 93 -9.61 27.49 19.78
N ALA A 94 -8.61 27.55 18.89
CA ALA A 94 -7.22 27.78 19.26
C ALA A 94 -6.41 28.48 18.15
N LYS A 95 -5.39 29.25 18.57
CA LYS A 95 -4.39 29.86 17.69
C LYS A 95 -2.96 29.45 18.08
N ASN A 96 -2.76 28.94 19.28
CA ASN A 96 -1.46 28.61 19.84
C ASN A 96 -1.31 27.08 19.90
N PHE A 97 -0.37 26.54 19.14
CA PHE A 97 -0.14 25.10 19.00
C PHE A 97 1.30 24.73 19.36
N MET A 98 1.46 23.66 20.10
CA MET A 98 2.76 23.12 20.44
C MET A 98 2.84 21.68 20.00
N ILE A 99 3.84 21.32 19.20
CA ILE A 99 4.14 19.93 18.82
C ILE A 99 5.30 19.45 19.66
N VAL A 100 5.09 18.39 20.42
CA VAL A 100 6.11 17.75 21.25
C VAL A 100 6.34 16.35 20.75
N SER A 101 7.61 15.99 20.56
CA SER A 101 8.00 14.63 20.21
C SER A 101 9.28 14.24 20.96
N PRO A 102 9.35 12.99 21.48
CA PRO A 102 10.52 12.50 22.24
C PRO A 102 11.81 12.49 21.43
N ARG A 103 11.74 12.48 20.11
CA ARG A 103 12.90 12.31 19.23
C ARG A 103 13.23 13.54 18.41
N SER A 104 14.50 13.93 18.45
CA SER A 104 15.05 15.07 17.72
C SER A 104 14.76 15.03 16.21
N GLU A 105 14.71 13.85 15.62
CA GLU A 105 14.44 13.66 14.19
C GLU A 105 12.99 13.99 13.83
N ILE A 106 12.05 13.59 14.66
CA ILE A 106 10.63 13.90 14.48
C ILE A 106 10.41 15.41 14.67
N VAL A 107 11.06 16.01 15.67
CA VAL A 107 11.05 17.46 15.89
C VAL A 107 11.53 18.20 14.63
N ARG A 108 12.68 17.80 14.08
CA ARG A 108 13.21 18.39 12.83
C ARG A 108 12.25 18.20 11.64
N LYS A 109 11.63 17.01 11.53
CA LYS A 109 10.63 16.74 10.49
C LYS A 109 9.45 17.71 10.59
N PHE A 110 8.90 17.93 11.80
CA PHE A 110 7.80 18.86 12.00
C PHE A 110 8.21 20.30 11.70
N GLN A 111 9.41 20.74 12.07
CA GLN A 111 9.94 22.05 11.70
C GLN A 111 9.94 22.26 10.18
N VAL A 112 10.31 21.22 9.42
CA VAL A 112 10.34 21.29 7.95
C VAL A 112 8.94 21.27 7.34
N VAL A 113 8.05 20.35 7.77
CA VAL A 113 6.72 20.22 7.15
C VAL A 113 5.74 21.31 7.58
N CYS A 114 6.02 22.05 8.65
CA CYS A 114 5.24 23.22 9.04
C CYS A 114 5.64 24.48 8.25
N SER A 115 6.71 24.45 7.46
CA SER A 115 7.10 25.56 6.58
C SER A 115 6.30 25.52 5.27
N PRO A 116 5.66 26.65 4.86
CA PRO A 116 4.90 26.74 3.62
C PRO A 116 5.69 26.46 2.34
N ASP A 117 7.02 26.63 2.38
CA ASP A 117 7.92 26.41 1.24
C ASP A 117 8.23 24.93 1.00
N ASN A 118 7.71 24.02 1.83
CA ASN A 118 7.98 22.61 1.72
C ASN A 118 6.89 21.88 0.91
N ASP A 119 7.28 21.01 -0.03
CA ASP A 119 6.38 20.22 -0.86
C ASP A 119 5.42 19.33 -0.04
N LYS A 120 5.83 18.96 1.19
CA LYS A 120 5.01 18.18 2.14
C LYS A 120 4.40 19.08 3.22
N TYR A 121 4.05 20.31 2.89
CA TYR A 121 3.45 21.23 3.84
C TYR A 121 2.30 20.63 4.60
N ILE A 122 2.29 20.79 5.92
CA ILE A 122 1.35 20.08 6.81
C ILE A 122 -0.11 20.44 6.55
N PHE A 123 -0.37 21.67 6.08
CA PHE A 123 -1.70 22.16 5.73
C PHE A 123 -2.04 22.01 4.25
N VAL A 124 -1.18 21.39 3.45
CA VAL A 124 -1.32 21.11 2.01
C VAL A 124 -1.21 22.36 1.15
N GLU A 125 -2.07 23.34 1.39
CA GLU A 125 -2.12 24.59 0.64
C GLU A 125 -1.99 25.79 1.58
N SER A 126 -1.21 26.76 1.18
CA SER A 126 -1.03 28.03 1.92
C SER A 126 -2.32 28.86 2.00
N SER A 127 -3.31 28.54 1.16
CA SER A 127 -4.62 29.20 1.16
C SER A 127 -5.58 28.68 2.23
N LEU A 128 -5.27 27.55 2.87
CA LEU A 128 -6.14 26.98 3.89
C LEU A 128 -6.13 27.81 5.18
N ILE A 129 -4.95 28.16 5.63
CA ILE A 129 -4.72 29.06 6.79
C ILE A 129 -3.63 30.06 6.45
N ASP A 130 -3.62 31.17 7.19
CA ASP A 130 -2.56 32.17 7.08
C ASP A 130 -1.20 31.58 7.46
N TYR A 131 -0.10 32.19 6.97
CA TYR A 131 1.25 31.74 7.25
C TYR A 131 1.50 31.59 8.75
N PRO A 132 1.88 30.38 9.23
CA PRO A 132 2.14 30.17 10.65
C PRO A 132 3.44 30.82 11.08
N SER A 133 3.49 31.31 12.31
CA SER A 133 4.73 31.65 12.99
C SER A 133 5.35 30.42 13.59
N LEU A 134 6.55 30.03 13.14
CA LEU A 134 7.25 28.81 13.59
C LEU A 134 8.32 29.15 14.62
N PHE A 135 8.29 28.43 15.74
CA PHE A 135 9.24 28.58 16.83
C PHE A 135 9.85 27.25 17.22
N ASN A 136 11.08 27.28 17.67
CA ASN A 136 11.81 26.12 18.23
C ASN A 136 12.39 26.48 19.61
N GLY A 137 13.13 25.56 20.23
CA GLY A 137 13.71 25.77 21.56
C GLY A 137 14.81 26.85 21.64
N ASP A 138 15.19 27.45 20.52
CA ASP A 138 16.19 28.55 20.49
C ASP A 138 15.56 29.95 20.57
N HIS A 139 14.25 30.07 20.31
CA HIS A 139 13.51 31.33 20.38
C HIS A 139 13.19 31.72 21.83
N THR A 140 13.10 33.03 22.06
CA THR A 140 12.79 33.64 23.37
C THR A 140 11.33 34.07 23.45
N VAL A 141 10.84 34.43 24.64
CA VAL A 141 9.48 34.99 24.81
C VAL A 141 9.34 36.32 24.04
N THR A 142 10.40 37.08 23.95
CA THR A 142 10.44 38.30 23.15
C THR A 142 10.21 38.01 21.67
N ASP A 143 10.80 36.93 21.13
CA ASP A 143 10.56 36.48 19.74
C ASP A 143 9.10 36.10 19.53
N TYR A 144 8.49 35.37 20.49
CA TYR A 144 7.07 34.97 20.42
C TYR A 144 6.13 36.17 20.38
N THR A 145 6.41 37.21 21.15
CA THR A 145 5.57 38.39 21.27
C THR A 145 5.73 39.36 20.11
N GLN A 146 6.94 39.54 19.58
CA GLN A 146 7.20 40.40 18.41
C GLN A 146 6.55 39.84 17.15
N ASN A 147 6.65 38.56 16.89
CA ASN A 147 6.01 37.94 15.74
C ASN A 147 4.48 38.00 15.77
N ARG A 148 3.87 38.02 16.96
CA ARG A 148 2.40 38.19 17.13
C ARG A 148 1.86 39.48 16.51
N LEU A 149 2.65 40.49 16.43
CA LEU A 149 2.24 41.81 15.88
C LEU A 149 2.19 41.82 14.35
N PHE A 150 2.86 40.87 13.68
CA PHE A 150 3.06 40.88 12.22
C PHE A 150 2.45 39.68 11.50
N SER A 151 2.07 38.58 12.19
CA SER A 151 1.50 37.38 11.56
C SER A 151 0.02 37.22 11.88
N GLY A 152 -0.80 37.07 10.83
CA GLY A 152 -2.23 36.72 10.96
C GLY A 152 -2.46 35.26 11.33
N GLY A 153 -1.51 34.36 11.06
CA GLY A 153 -1.61 32.92 11.17
C GLY A 153 -1.45 32.35 12.58
N PRO A 154 -1.52 31.01 12.73
CA PRO A 154 -1.31 30.35 14.01
C PRO A 154 0.14 30.40 14.45
N ASN A 155 0.37 30.33 15.76
CA ASN A 155 1.69 30.14 16.35
C ASN A 155 1.93 28.63 16.56
N ILE A 156 3.06 28.13 16.10
CA ILE A 156 3.44 26.72 16.19
C ILE A 156 4.83 26.58 16.81
N TRP A 157 4.89 26.00 17.99
CA TRP A 157 6.16 25.63 18.63
C TRP A 157 6.43 24.16 18.38
N VAL A 158 7.67 23.82 17.97
CA VAL A 158 8.08 22.43 17.74
C VAL A 158 9.25 22.13 18.67
N LEU A 159 8.99 21.31 19.71
CA LEU A 159 9.88 21.12 20.84
C LEU A 159 10.09 19.65 21.17
N SER A 160 11.16 19.35 21.90
CA SER A 160 11.38 18.04 22.50
C SER A 160 11.08 18.07 24.02
N PRO A 161 10.72 16.95 24.67
CA PRO A 161 10.51 16.90 26.13
C PRO A 161 11.72 17.36 26.91
N GLN A 162 12.94 17.11 26.41
CA GLN A 162 14.19 17.55 27.03
C GLN A 162 14.29 19.09 27.17
N SER A 163 13.52 19.82 26.36
CA SER A 163 13.45 21.28 26.46
C SER A 163 12.78 21.74 27.77
N PHE A 164 12.02 20.86 28.44
CA PHE A 164 11.30 21.16 29.69
C PHE A 164 11.94 20.45 30.92
N THR A 165 12.48 19.24 30.75
CA THR A 165 12.81 18.33 31.86
C THR A 165 14.19 18.53 32.46
N ALA A 166 15.15 19.08 31.70
CA ALA A 166 16.49 19.31 32.23
C ALA A 166 16.47 20.42 33.30
N ASN A 167 17.26 20.27 34.37
CA ASN A 167 17.36 21.25 35.44
C ASN A 167 17.78 22.65 34.95
N ASN A 168 18.53 22.72 33.85
CA ASN A 168 18.89 23.96 33.16
C ASN A 168 18.16 24.13 31.84
N ALA A 169 16.95 23.59 31.72
CA ALA A 169 16.16 23.71 30.51
C ALA A 169 15.91 25.19 30.19
N ARG A 170 16.18 25.61 28.97
CA ARG A 170 15.99 27.01 28.51
C ARG A 170 14.58 27.49 28.72
N LEU A 171 13.59 26.60 28.64
CA LEU A 171 12.20 26.95 28.79
C LEU A 171 11.78 27.24 30.25
N LYS A 172 12.57 26.83 31.24
CA LYS A 172 12.34 27.12 32.69
C LYS A 172 12.93 28.46 33.14
N ASN A 173 13.90 28.98 32.37
CA ASN A 173 14.61 30.19 32.76
C ASN A 173 14.28 31.33 31.78
N ALA A 174 13.99 32.52 32.29
CA ALA A 174 13.87 33.70 31.47
C ALA A 174 15.24 34.08 30.89
N SER A 175 15.29 34.48 29.62
CA SER A 175 16.50 35.11 29.07
C SER A 175 16.65 36.53 29.60
N GLU A 176 17.83 37.15 29.48
CA GLU A 176 18.08 38.53 29.94
C GLU A 176 17.14 39.57 29.32
N SER A 177 16.56 39.24 28.14
CA SER A 177 15.64 40.09 27.42
C SER A 177 14.14 39.83 27.68
N ASP A 178 13.82 38.75 28.40
CA ASP A 178 12.45 38.29 28.57
C ASP A 178 11.83 38.79 29.88
N VAL A 179 10.55 39.09 29.84
CA VAL A 179 9.77 39.55 31.01
C VAL A 179 9.42 38.38 31.94
N CYS A 180 9.31 37.16 31.38
CA CYS A 180 8.97 35.93 32.12
C CYS A 180 9.64 34.73 31.45
N SER A 181 9.63 33.58 32.14
CA SER A 181 10.11 32.33 31.53
C SER A 181 9.15 31.84 30.43
N PRO A 182 9.61 31.07 29.43
CA PRO A 182 8.73 30.46 28.44
C PRO A 182 7.61 29.61 29.07
N VAL A 183 7.89 28.84 30.14
CA VAL A 183 6.88 28.05 30.82
C VAL A 183 5.79 28.94 31.40
N GLU A 184 6.15 30.05 32.03
CA GLU A 184 5.19 31.03 32.54
C GLU A 184 4.38 31.72 31.44
N TYR A 185 5.04 32.01 30.29
CA TYR A 185 4.36 32.53 29.10
C TYR A 185 3.30 31.54 28.59
N PHE A 186 3.65 30.25 28.42
CA PHE A 186 2.72 29.23 27.92
C PHE A 186 1.55 28.99 28.90
N SER A 187 1.82 28.92 30.21
CA SER A 187 0.78 28.67 31.21
C SER A 187 -0.29 29.79 31.29
N ASN A 188 0.03 30.97 30.78
CA ASN A 188 -0.90 32.09 30.67
C ASN A 188 -1.67 32.15 29.35
N LEU A 189 -1.44 31.22 28.41
CA LEU A 189 -2.23 31.12 27.19
C LEU A 189 -3.54 30.36 27.46
N ASN A 190 -4.67 30.99 27.13
CA ASN A 190 -6.00 30.37 27.34
C ASN A 190 -6.41 29.43 26.21
N ASP A 191 -5.61 29.31 25.16
CA ASP A 191 -5.88 28.55 23.93
C ASP A 191 -4.70 27.68 23.47
N LEU A 192 -3.79 27.33 24.40
CA LEU A 192 -2.66 26.43 24.09
C LEU A 192 -3.17 25.01 23.87
N VAL A 193 -2.88 24.43 22.68
CA VAL A 193 -3.12 23.02 22.35
C VAL A 193 -1.80 22.34 22.11
N ILE A 194 -1.56 21.24 22.83
CA ILE A 194 -0.34 20.43 22.69
C ILE A 194 -0.64 19.18 21.87
N PHE A 195 0.12 18.98 20.81
CA PHE A 195 0.17 17.73 20.05
C PHE A 195 1.37 16.91 20.49
N PHE A 196 1.14 15.69 20.95
CA PHE A 196 2.20 14.78 21.37
C PHE A 196 2.25 13.59 20.41
N ASP A 197 3.29 13.55 19.56
CA ASP A 197 3.50 12.40 18.66
C ASP A 197 4.19 11.26 19.42
N GLU A 198 3.77 10.02 19.16
CA GLU A 198 4.11 8.80 19.93
C GLU A 198 3.63 8.88 21.40
N SER A 199 2.34 9.18 21.58
CA SER A 199 1.71 9.43 22.89
C SER A 199 1.69 8.23 23.85
N HIS A 200 2.10 7.04 23.42
CA HIS A 200 2.33 5.90 24.32
C HIS A 200 3.47 6.16 25.33
N HIS A 201 4.33 7.15 25.08
CA HIS A 201 5.32 7.66 26.03
C HIS A 201 4.75 8.62 27.09
N LEU A 202 3.46 8.90 27.08
CA LEU A 202 2.80 9.64 28.14
C LEU A 202 2.11 8.73 29.17
N SER A 203 2.47 7.45 29.20
CA SER A 203 1.95 6.50 30.19
C SER A 203 2.41 6.87 31.61
N LEU A 204 1.68 6.40 32.63
CA LEU A 204 2.07 6.57 34.03
C LEU A 204 2.97 5.42 34.55
N ASP A 205 3.26 4.47 33.68
CA ASP A 205 3.91 3.20 34.05
C ASP A 205 5.46 3.31 34.05
N ASP A 206 6.03 4.38 33.47
CA ASP A 206 7.45 4.65 33.37
C ASP A 206 7.80 5.97 34.12
N GLU A 207 8.91 5.99 34.87
CA GLU A 207 9.33 7.19 35.63
C GLU A 207 9.61 8.38 34.71
N ASP A 208 10.26 8.16 33.56
CA ASP A 208 10.55 9.21 32.58
C ASP A 208 9.26 9.76 31.93
N ASP A 209 8.32 8.90 31.60
CA ASP A 209 7.03 9.25 31.03
C ASP A 209 6.19 10.08 32.00
N SER A 210 6.22 9.77 33.29
CA SER A 210 5.54 10.51 34.34
C SER A 210 6.08 11.93 34.52
N VAL A 211 7.40 12.12 34.35
CA VAL A 211 8.04 13.44 34.38
C VAL A 211 7.59 14.29 33.18
N TRP A 212 7.57 13.73 31.98
CA TRP A 212 7.13 14.45 30.79
C TRP A 212 5.67 14.91 30.91
N ARG A 213 4.81 14.04 31.39
CA ARG A 213 3.40 14.38 31.64
C ARG A 213 3.24 15.52 32.66
N SER A 214 3.99 15.47 33.75
CA SER A 214 3.98 16.52 34.77
C SER A 214 4.38 17.89 34.21
N GLU A 215 5.46 17.92 33.43
CA GLU A 215 5.96 19.16 32.81
C GLU A 215 5.00 19.72 31.76
N LEU A 216 4.35 18.87 30.96
CA LEU A 216 3.34 19.31 29.99
C LEU A 216 2.10 19.89 30.69
N ASN A 217 1.71 19.31 31.83
CA ASN A 217 0.59 19.83 32.62
C ASN A 217 0.91 21.17 33.26
N ALA A 218 2.18 21.42 33.62
CA ALA A 218 2.64 22.71 34.16
C ALA A 218 2.46 23.86 33.17
N LEU A 219 2.37 23.57 31.86
CA LEU A 219 2.05 24.54 30.80
C LEU A 219 0.57 24.92 30.77
N ASN A 220 -0.27 24.27 31.56
CA ASN A 220 -1.73 24.51 31.64
C ASN A 220 -2.42 24.49 30.25
N PRO A 221 -2.19 23.48 29.41
CA PRO A 221 -2.78 23.47 28.07
C PRO A 221 -4.29 23.30 28.14
N ARG A 222 -5.00 23.93 27.22
CA ARG A 222 -6.44 23.72 27.06
C ARG A 222 -6.78 22.30 26.63
N MET A 223 -5.89 21.70 25.85
CA MET A 223 -6.07 20.36 25.28
C MET A 223 -4.71 19.71 24.99
N ILE A 224 -4.62 18.40 25.22
CA ILE A 224 -3.51 17.56 24.77
C ILE A 224 -4.06 16.56 23.76
N ILE A 225 -3.46 16.50 22.59
CA ILE A 225 -3.84 15.61 21.49
C ILE A 225 -2.66 14.66 21.20
N GLY A 226 -2.85 13.39 21.58
CA GLY A 226 -1.87 12.34 21.33
C GLY A 226 -2.10 11.66 20.00
N THR A 227 -1.00 11.31 19.31
CA THR A 227 -1.02 10.38 18.18
C THR A 227 -0.06 9.22 18.43
N THR A 228 -0.47 7.99 18.15
CA THR A 228 0.38 6.82 18.37
C THR A 228 0.08 5.72 17.34
N ALA A 229 1.07 4.88 17.05
CA ALA A 229 0.89 3.62 16.31
C ALA A 229 0.80 2.40 17.25
N SER A 230 1.14 2.57 18.51
CA SER A 230 1.12 1.53 19.56
C SER A 230 0.26 2.02 20.72
N VAL A 231 -0.55 1.15 21.30
CA VAL A 231 -1.41 1.44 22.43
C VAL A 231 -0.93 0.62 23.61
N ASN A 232 -0.78 1.24 24.78
CA ASN A 232 -0.57 0.55 26.05
C ASN A 232 -1.94 0.09 26.59
N GLU A 233 -1.98 -1.05 27.30
CA GLU A 233 -3.22 -1.64 27.82
C GLU A 233 -4.00 -0.70 28.75
N ASN A 234 -3.31 0.24 29.38
CA ASN A 234 -3.89 1.22 30.33
C ASN A 234 -4.25 2.57 29.68
N GLN A 235 -4.16 2.72 28.36
CA GLN A 235 -4.45 3.97 27.68
C GLN A 235 -5.95 4.12 27.39
N ASN A 236 -6.64 4.95 28.17
CA ASN A 236 -8.11 5.04 28.19
C ASN A 236 -8.71 6.19 27.37
N ASN A 237 -7.89 7.11 26.86
CA ASN A 237 -8.33 8.34 26.18
C ASN A 237 -8.35 8.25 24.65
N ILE A 238 -8.43 7.04 24.10
CA ILE A 238 -8.46 6.80 22.66
C ILE A 238 -9.86 7.08 22.12
N ILE A 239 -9.98 8.12 21.29
CA ILE A 239 -11.26 8.51 20.67
C ILE A 239 -11.46 7.90 19.29
N TYR A 240 -10.37 7.53 18.61
CA TYR A 240 -10.40 6.87 17.32
C TYR A 240 -9.24 5.88 17.19
N SER A 241 -9.52 4.69 16.66
CA SER A 241 -8.51 3.66 16.42
C SER A 241 -8.63 3.11 15.01
N TYR A 242 -7.52 3.17 14.30
CA TYR A 242 -7.30 2.48 13.01
C TYR A 242 -5.96 1.77 13.11
N ASP A 243 -5.97 0.61 13.74
CA ASP A 243 -4.77 -0.15 14.07
C ASP A 243 -4.14 -0.83 12.83
N LEU A 244 -2.96 -1.38 13.01
CA LEU A 244 -2.24 -2.06 11.94
C LEU A 244 -3.02 -3.27 11.39
N LYS A 245 -3.74 -3.97 12.25
CA LYS A 245 -4.59 -5.10 11.86
C LYS A 245 -5.70 -4.66 10.91
N THR A 246 -6.42 -3.61 11.28
CA THR A 246 -7.48 -3.03 10.44
C THR A 246 -6.91 -2.56 9.11
N CYS A 247 -5.76 -1.86 9.14
CA CYS A 247 -5.09 -1.37 7.95
C CYS A 247 -4.68 -2.49 6.99
N LEU A 248 -4.14 -3.59 7.50
CA LEU A 248 -3.76 -4.76 6.70
C LEU A 248 -5.00 -5.47 6.14
N ASN A 249 -6.06 -5.62 6.95
CA ASN A 249 -7.29 -6.28 6.50
C ASN A 249 -8.05 -5.48 5.43
N GLU A 250 -7.95 -4.15 5.46
CA GLU A 250 -8.57 -3.29 4.44
C GLU A 250 -7.74 -3.16 3.16
N HIS A 251 -6.50 -3.60 3.16
CA HIS A 251 -5.59 -3.60 2.00
C HIS A 251 -5.48 -2.26 1.26
N LYS A 252 -5.36 -1.11 1.99
CA LYS A 252 -5.43 0.19 1.32
C LYS A 252 -4.19 1.08 1.46
N TYR A 253 -3.61 1.16 2.66
CA TYR A 253 -2.64 2.21 3.00
C TYR A 253 -1.25 1.68 3.33
N THR A 254 -1.06 0.37 3.20
CA THR A 254 0.21 -0.31 3.47
C THR A 254 0.50 -1.32 2.38
N LYS A 255 1.76 -1.76 2.30
CA LYS A 255 2.10 -2.97 1.54
C LYS A 255 1.43 -4.19 2.17
N PHE A 256 1.19 -5.20 1.37
CA PHE A 256 0.91 -6.56 1.84
C PHE A 256 2.15 -7.11 2.54
N VAL A 257 1.98 -8.12 3.37
CA VAL A 257 3.10 -8.83 4.00
C VAL A 257 3.11 -10.26 3.51
N ARG A 258 4.25 -10.68 2.94
CA ARG A 258 4.50 -12.09 2.64
C ARG A 258 5.57 -12.60 3.61
N MET A 259 5.18 -13.55 4.46
CA MET A 259 6.10 -14.21 5.37
C MET A 259 6.65 -15.47 4.72
N ILE A 260 7.97 -15.58 4.70
CA ILE A 260 8.68 -16.70 4.08
C ILE A 260 9.39 -17.47 5.19
N PRO A 261 8.84 -18.59 5.66
CA PRO A 261 9.44 -19.40 6.70
C PRO A 261 10.48 -20.37 6.13
N ASP A 262 11.50 -20.66 6.92
CA ASP A 262 12.40 -21.79 6.68
C ASP A 262 12.93 -22.34 8.01
N VAL A 263 13.35 -23.58 8.01
CA VAL A 263 13.91 -24.25 9.20
C VAL A 263 15.39 -24.48 8.99
N LYS A 264 16.19 -24.05 9.96
CA LYS A 264 17.64 -24.25 9.94
C LYS A 264 17.98 -25.74 9.84
N PRO A 265 18.71 -26.18 8.80
CA PRO A 265 19.22 -27.53 8.72
C PRO A 265 20.11 -27.84 9.93
N PRO A 266 19.96 -29.00 10.60
CA PRO A 266 20.74 -29.34 11.79
C PRO A 266 22.28 -29.33 11.61
N MET A 267 22.73 -29.47 10.39
CA MET A 267 24.16 -29.55 10.04
C MET A 267 24.83 -28.19 9.82
N LEU A 268 24.05 -27.09 9.71
CA LEU A 268 24.61 -25.75 9.48
C LEU A 268 24.93 -25.05 10.79
N SER A 269 26.06 -24.34 10.83
CA SER A 269 26.34 -23.40 11.91
C SER A 269 25.36 -22.23 11.89
N ASP A 270 25.24 -21.45 12.98
CA ASP A 270 24.39 -20.26 13.00
C ASP A 270 24.89 -19.22 11.98
N GLU A 271 26.19 -19.03 11.88
CA GLU A 271 26.82 -18.09 10.95
C GLU A 271 26.58 -18.47 9.48
N ASP A 272 26.74 -19.75 9.12
CA ASP A 272 26.48 -20.23 7.76
C ASP A 272 24.99 -20.07 7.39
N TYR A 273 24.10 -20.26 8.37
CA TYR A 273 22.68 -20.10 8.16
C TYR A 273 22.28 -18.62 8.02
N ASP A 274 22.89 -17.73 8.78
CA ASP A 274 22.73 -16.29 8.60
C ASP A 274 23.21 -15.85 7.22
N HIS A 275 24.34 -16.36 6.74
CA HIS A 275 24.84 -16.08 5.40
C HIS A 275 23.90 -16.60 4.31
N LEU A 276 23.29 -17.77 4.49
CA LEU A 276 22.28 -18.32 3.60
C LEU A 276 21.04 -17.43 3.54
N THR A 277 20.55 -17.03 4.71
CA THR A 277 19.39 -16.15 4.86
C THR A 277 19.62 -14.80 4.19
N LEU A 278 20.80 -14.21 4.37
CA LEU A 278 21.19 -12.95 3.75
C LEU A 278 21.25 -13.06 2.21
N LYS A 279 21.82 -14.15 1.69
CA LYS A 279 21.86 -14.41 0.23
C LYS A 279 20.44 -14.51 -0.33
N PHE A 280 19.55 -15.21 0.35
CA PHE A 280 18.15 -15.31 -0.07
C PHE A 280 17.46 -13.94 -0.04
N GLY A 281 17.65 -13.17 1.02
CA GLY A 281 17.13 -11.81 1.14
C GLY A 281 17.62 -10.87 0.02
N LEU A 282 18.90 -10.95 -0.35
CA LEU A 282 19.45 -10.18 -1.47
C LEU A 282 18.86 -10.59 -2.82
N ASN A 283 18.55 -11.87 -3.00
CA ASN A 283 17.85 -12.35 -4.20
C ASN A 283 16.46 -11.78 -4.32
N LEU A 284 15.68 -11.84 -3.24
CA LEU A 284 14.37 -11.21 -3.19
C LEU A 284 14.47 -9.70 -3.45
N LEU A 285 15.46 -9.03 -2.88
CA LEU A 285 15.66 -7.61 -3.12
C LEU A 285 15.90 -7.28 -4.59
N ASN A 286 16.73 -8.07 -5.27
CA ASN A 286 16.97 -7.90 -6.71
C ASN A 286 15.71 -8.16 -7.54
N GLN A 287 14.92 -9.17 -7.19
CA GLN A 287 13.63 -9.45 -7.83
C GLN A 287 12.65 -8.29 -7.64
N LYS A 288 12.54 -7.77 -6.40
CA LYS A 288 11.70 -6.60 -6.09
C LYS A 288 12.10 -5.38 -6.91
N GLN A 289 13.39 -5.11 -7.02
CA GLN A 289 13.87 -4.01 -7.86
C GLN A 289 13.42 -4.20 -9.32
N GLY A 290 13.54 -5.42 -9.85
CA GLY A 290 13.08 -5.72 -11.21
C GLY A 290 11.58 -5.48 -11.41
N TYR A 291 10.74 -5.86 -10.45
CA TYR A 291 9.30 -5.58 -10.51
C TYR A 291 8.99 -4.08 -10.45
N ILE A 292 9.65 -3.34 -9.57
CA ILE A 292 9.49 -1.89 -9.45
C ILE A 292 9.90 -1.18 -10.74
N ASP A 293 11.08 -1.53 -11.29
CA ASP A 293 11.59 -0.93 -12.52
C ASP A 293 10.65 -1.19 -13.70
N ASN A 294 10.15 -2.42 -13.81
CA ASN A 294 9.18 -2.81 -14.81
C ASN A 294 7.86 -2.04 -14.67
N TYR A 295 7.35 -1.92 -13.45
CA TYR A 295 6.15 -1.13 -13.17
C TYR A 295 6.33 0.34 -13.57
N CYS A 296 7.45 0.96 -13.17
CA CYS A 296 7.74 2.35 -13.50
C CYS A 296 7.88 2.57 -15.02
N GLN A 297 8.49 1.62 -15.72
CA GLN A 297 8.67 1.68 -17.16
C GLN A 297 7.34 1.55 -17.92
N ILE A 298 6.49 0.56 -17.54
CA ILE A 298 5.22 0.30 -18.23
C ILE A 298 4.23 1.44 -18.01
N ASN A 299 4.20 2.02 -16.82
CA ASN A 299 3.23 3.05 -16.45
C ASN A 299 3.78 4.48 -16.58
N GLU A 300 4.95 4.66 -17.18
CA GLU A 300 5.62 5.96 -17.37
C GLU A 300 5.70 6.79 -16.09
N VAL A 301 5.96 6.11 -14.95
CA VAL A 301 6.01 6.77 -13.65
C VAL A 301 7.33 7.53 -13.51
N ALA A 302 7.25 8.85 -13.36
CA ALA A 302 8.43 9.70 -13.20
C ALA A 302 9.23 9.41 -11.93
N LYS A 303 8.54 8.96 -10.86
CA LYS A 303 9.18 8.61 -9.60
C LYS A 303 9.84 7.23 -9.67
N GLN A 304 11.16 7.22 -9.68
CA GLN A 304 11.92 5.99 -9.54
C GLN A 304 12.05 5.61 -8.06
N VAL A 305 11.97 4.34 -7.75
CA VAL A 305 12.07 3.80 -6.39
C VAL A 305 13.15 2.72 -6.34
N LYS A 306 14.07 2.86 -5.40
CA LYS A 306 15.10 1.88 -5.13
C LYS A 306 14.70 1.00 -3.95
N ALA A 307 14.62 -0.32 -4.15
CA ALA A 307 14.34 -1.28 -3.08
C ALA A 307 15.53 -1.41 -2.11
N VAL A 308 15.23 -1.52 -0.82
CA VAL A 308 16.21 -1.66 0.27
C VAL A 308 15.84 -2.86 1.15
N MET A 309 16.87 -3.59 1.59
CA MET A 309 16.75 -4.67 2.56
C MET A 309 17.10 -4.16 3.96
N LEU A 310 16.28 -4.51 4.94
CA LEU A 310 16.54 -4.26 6.36
C LEU A 310 16.94 -5.57 7.05
N VAL A 311 18.12 -5.58 7.67
CA VAL A 311 18.63 -6.71 8.45
C VAL A 311 18.61 -6.35 9.92
N ALA A 312 17.97 -7.17 10.76
CA ALA A 312 17.90 -6.97 12.20
C ALA A 312 18.77 -8.00 12.92
N CYS A 313 19.86 -7.55 13.55
CA CYS A 313 20.79 -8.38 14.30
C CYS A 313 20.51 -8.41 15.80
N GLU A 314 21.01 -9.41 16.49
CA GLU A 314 20.81 -9.64 17.91
C GLU A 314 21.56 -8.60 18.78
N ASP A 315 22.83 -8.37 18.46
CA ASP A 315 23.69 -7.42 19.13
C ASP A 315 24.65 -6.69 18.18
N ILE A 316 25.47 -5.80 18.72
CA ILE A 316 26.38 -4.96 17.94
C ILE A 316 27.49 -5.79 17.28
N ASP A 317 28.06 -6.77 17.97
CA ASP A 317 29.13 -7.62 17.44
C ASP A 317 28.63 -8.45 16.24
N HIS A 318 27.44 -9.01 16.37
CA HIS A 318 26.74 -9.71 15.28
C HIS A 318 26.47 -8.76 14.09
N ALA A 319 25.99 -7.54 14.32
CA ALA A 319 25.74 -6.57 13.27
C ALA A 319 27.02 -6.13 12.53
N GLU A 320 28.12 -5.95 13.26
CA GLU A 320 29.42 -5.62 12.66
C GLU A 320 29.99 -6.76 11.80
N LYS A 321 29.88 -8.02 12.26
CA LYS A 321 30.25 -9.20 11.48
C LYS A 321 29.39 -9.32 10.22
N THR A 322 28.08 -9.22 10.37
CA THR A 322 27.12 -9.25 9.27
C THR A 322 27.40 -8.16 8.23
N THR A 323 27.70 -6.95 8.70
CA THR A 323 28.04 -5.82 7.82
C THR A 323 29.30 -6.10 7.00
N ARG A 324 30.36 -6.58 7.66
CA ARG A 324 31.63 -6.92 6.97
C ARG A 324 31.42 -7.98 5.91
N TRP A 325 30.70 -9.04 6.26
CA TRP A 325 30.39 -10.11 5.32
C TRP A 325 29.57 -9.61 4.13
N LEU A 326 28.53 -8.79 4.35
CA LEU A 326 27.72 -8.20 3.27
C LEU A 326 28.53 -7.28 2.36
N GLN A 327 29.44 -6.48 2.92
CA GLN A 327 30.33 -5.59 2.15
C GLN A 327 31.29 -6.37 1.27
N GLU A 328 31.84 -7.47 1.76
CA GLU A 328 32.70 -8.39 1.01
C GLU A 328 31.91 -9.10 -0.08
N TYR A 329 30.73 -9.63 0.25
CA TYR A 329 29.87 -10.36 -0.69
C TYR A 329 29.36 -9.46 -1.83
N LEU A 330 29.01 -8.21 -1.53
CA LEU A 330 28.56 -7.25 -2.54
C LEU A 330 29.71 -6.57 -3.30
N GLY A 331 30.95 -6.71 -2.83
CA GLY A 331 32.14 -6.05 -3.38
C GLY A 331 32.10 -4.51 -3.27
N LYS A 332 31.20 -3.94 -2.44
CA LYS A 332 30.98 -2.50 -2.29
C LYS A 332 30.72 -2.15 -0.82
N LYS A 333 31.63 -1.43 -0.20
CA LYS A 333 31.52 -1.03 1.22
C LYS A 333 30.35 -0.08 1.48
N ASP A 334 30.10 0.83 0.58
CA ASP A 334 29.06 1.86 0.65
C ASP A 334 27.63 1.33 0.34
N ALA A 335 27.52 0.07 -0.09
CA ALA A 335 26.22 -0.58 -0.31
C ALA A 335 25.54 -1.03 0.99
N VAL A 336 26.25 -1.07 2.11
CA VAL A 336 25.75 -1.53 3.40
C VAL A 336 25.94 -0.45 4.46
N LEU A 337 24.83 -0.02 5.08
CA LEU A 337 24.80 0.94 6.16
C LEU A 337 24.58 0.21 7.49
N LEU A 338 25.51 0.38 8.45
CA LEU A 338 25.37 -0.11 9.81
C LEU A 338 24.80 0.96 10.72
N VAL A 339 23.82 0.58 11.57
CA VAL A 339 23.16 1.47 12.53
C VAL A 339 23.00 0.79 13.89
N HIS A 340 23.63 1.34 14.93
CA HIS A 340 23.49 0.87 16.31
C HIS A 340 23.77 1.99 17.33
N SER A 341 23.42 1.79 18.60
CA SER A 341 23.41 2.81 19.67
C SER A 341 24.76 3.43 20.01
N LYS A 342 25.88 2.75 19.69
CA LYS A 342 27.22 3.28 19.93
C LYS A 342 27.73 4.22 18.84
N LEU A 343 27.07 4.27 17.67
CA LEU A 343 27.42 5.21 16.61
C LEU A 343 26.84 6.59 16.92
N LYS A 344 27.60 7.64 16.58
CA LYS A 344 27.10 9.01 16.71
C LYS A 344 26.06 9.29 15.63
N GLU A 345 24.97 9.90 16.02
CA GLU A 345 23.87 10.26 15.08
C GLU A 345 24.36 11.02 13.83
N ASN A 346 25.36 11.87 13.99
CA ASN A 346 25.96 12.63 12.89
C ASN A 346 26.63 11.75 11.81
N GLU A 347 26.94 10.51 12.11
CA GLU A 347 27.63 9.59 11.20
C GLU A 347 26.64 8.83 10.30
N PHE A 348 25.48 8.42 10.80
CA PHE A 348 24.54 7.59 10.06
C PHE A 348 23.25 8.30 9.62
N ILE A 349 22.77 9.33 10.35
CA ILE A 349 21.54 10.04 10.00
C ILE A 349 21.58 10.66 8.59
N PRO A 350 22.66 11.32 8.16
CA PRO A 350 22.74 11.86 6.79
C PRO A 350 22.63 10.76 5.73
N GLN A 351 23.17 9.58 6.00
CA GLN A 351 23.10 8.42 5.12
C GLN A 351 21.70 7.81 5.10
N LEU A 352 21.04 7.70 6.27
CA LEU A 352 19.63 7.24 6.36
C LEU A 352 18.67 8.14 5.58
N LYS A 353 18.89 9.45 5.58
CA LYS A 353 18.06 10.39 4.79
C LYS A 353 18.22 10.21 3.28
N ARG A 354 19.36 9.69 2.82
CA ARG A 354 19.65 9.45 1.42
C ARG A 354 19.27 8.06 0.92
N ILE A 355 18.70 7.21 1.77
CA ILE A 355 18.33 5.83 1.38
C ILE A 355 17.27 5.82 0.27
N GLU A 356 16.35 6.78 0.28
CA GLU A 356 15.32 6.89 -0.77
C GLU A 356 15.85 7.53 -2.08
N ASP A 357 17.05 8.12 -2.05
CA ASP A 357 17.69 8.63 -3.25
C ASP A 357 18.10 7.45 -4.16
N VAL A 358 17.63 7.46 -5.39
CA VAL A 358 17.91 6.42 -6.40
C VAL A 358 19.43 6.29 -6.66
N ASN A 359 20.17 7.41 -6.57
CA ASN A 359 21.60 7.44 -6.78
C ASN A 359 22.41 7.00 -5.54
N SER A 360 21.77 6.80 -4.38
CA SER A 360 22.44 6.29 -3.20
C SER A 360 22.96 4.86 -3.43
N PRO A 361 24.20 4.53 -3.06
CA PRO A 361 24.72 3.18 -3.20
C PRO A 361 24.10 2.18 -2.22
N ILE A 362 23.48 2.64 -1.12
CA ILE A 362 23.00 1.82 -0.01
C ILE A 362 21.86 0.90 -0.49
N LYS A 363 22.08 -0.40 -0.41
CA LYS A 363 21.08 -1.46 -0.71
C LYS A 363 20.61 -2.18 0.55
N VAL A 364 21.45 -2.22 1.59
CA VAL A 364 21.17 -2.95 2.81
C VAL A 364 21.40 -2.05 4.03
N VAL A 365 20.48 -2.08 4.97
CA VAL A 365 20.63 -1.46 6.29
C VAL A 365 20.70 -2.57 7.33
N VAL A 366 21.79 -2.64 8.07
CA VAL A 366 22.00 -3.57 9.19
C VAL A 366 21.77 -2.80 10.49
N ASN A 367 20.90 -3.28 11.35
CA ASN A 367 20.58 -2.58 12.59
C ASN A 367 20.52 -3.47 13.83
N VAL A 368 20.78 -2.85 14.99
CA VAL A 368 20.52 -3.41 16.31
C VAL A 368 19.62 -2.46 17.08
N ALA A 369 18.35 -2.83 17.24
CA ALA A 369 17.33 -2.15 18.06
C ALA A 369 17.10 -0.64 17.81
N MET A 370 18.00 0.08 17.14
CA MET A 370 17.99 1.54 17.02
C MET A 370 16.96 2.12 16.04
N LEU A 371 16.47 1.32 15.09
CA LEU A 371 15.51 1.80 14.10
C LEU A 371 14.04 1.68 14.57
N ASN A 372 13.82 1.61 15.89
CA ASN A 372 12.50 1.40 16.45
C ASN A 372 11.59 2.62 16.28
N GLU A 373 12.14 3.86 16.25
CA GLU A 373 11.34 5.10 16.10
C GLU A 373 12.12 6.19 15.34
N GLY A 374 11.39 7.12 14.69
CA GLY A 374 11.97 8.32 14.05
C GLY A 374 12.41 8.18 12.59
N TRP A 375 12.76 7.00 12.11
CA TRP A 375 13.17 6.79 10.73
C TRP A 375 11.97 6.57 9.79
N ASP A 376 11.81 7.43 8.80
CA ASP A 376 10.64 7.51 7.91
C ASP A 376 11.04 7.28 6.45
N VAL A 377 11.04 6.01 6.02
CA VAL A 377 11.33 5.61 4.64
C VAL A 377 10.24 4.68 4.11
N SER A 378 10.00 4.74 2.81
CA SER A 378 8.93 3.98 2.14
C SER A 378 9.45 2.83 1.27
N ASN A 379 10.76 2.74 1.08
CA ASN A 379 11.39 1.86 0.10
C ASN A 379 12.01 0.57 0.68
N ILE A 380 11.64 0.18 1.90
CA ILE A 380 11.99 -1.14 2.43
C ILE A 380 11.07 -2.18 1.80
N TYR A 381 11.65 -3.22 1.18
CA TYR A 381 10.94 -4.28 0.49
C TYR A 381 11.24 -5.68 1.00
N VAL A 382 12.37 -5.84 1.69
CA VAL A 382 12.77 -7.11 2.31
C VAL A 382 13.21 -6.86 3.74
N ILE A 383 12.71 -7.64 4.68
CA ILE A 383 13.15 -7.66 6.07
C ILE A 383 13.74 -9.03 6.36
N THR A 384 14.97 -9.02 6.87
CA THR A 384 15.75 -10.22 7.20
C THR A 384 16.16 -10.20 8.67
N PRO A 385 15.33 -10.72 9.58
CA PRO A 385 15.72 -10.85 10.98
C PRO A 385 16.72 -12.00 11.16
N LEU A 386 17.90 -11.70 11.70
CA LEU A 386 18.91 -12.69 12.11
C LEU A 386 18.84 -12.98 13.61
N ARG A 387 17.75 -12.63 14.24
CA ARG A 387 17.45 -12.88 15.66
C ARG A 387 16.10 -13.48 15.83
N THR A 388 15.86 -14.16 16.95
CA THR A 388 14.54 -14.69 17.29
C THR A 388 13.52 -13.55 17.30
N MET A 389 12.44 -13.66 16.53
CA MET A 389 11.32 -12.73 16.56
C MET A 389 10.45 -12.95 17.80
N ALA A 390 11.08 -13.11 18.95
CA ALA A 390 10.44 -13.53 20.20
C ALA A 390 9.49 -12.47 20.78
N SER A 391 9.71 -11.17 20.47
CA SER A 391 8.80 -10.14 20.94
C SER A 391 7.89 -9.67 19.79
N THR A 392 6.62 -9.74 20.06
CA THR A 392 5.56 -9.25 19.16
C THR A 392 5.64 -7.75 18.90
N THR A 393 6.22 -6.97 19.82
CA THR A 393 6.50 -5.54 19.66
C THR A 393 7.53 -5.33 18.56
N LEU A 394 8.56 -6.17 18.51
CA LEU A 394 9.59 -6.11 17.48
C LEU A 394 9.02 -6.38 16.08
N VAL A 395 8.19 -7.42 15.95
CA VAL A 395 7.52 -7.75 14.68
C VAL A 395 6.70 -6.54 14.20
N THR A 396 5.89 -5.97 15.08
CA THR A 396 5.01 -4.83 14.74
C THR A 396 5.82 -3.58 14.37
N GLN A 397 6.90 -3.29 15.09
CA GLN A 397 7.72 -2.10 14.83
C GLN A 397 8.57 -2.23 13.56
N ILE A 398 9.20 -3.38 13.34
CA ILE A 398 10.02 -3.63 12.15
C ILE A 398 9.12 -3.72 10.91
N MET A 399 8.02 -4.47 10.99
CA MET A 399 7.04 -4.56 9.90
C MET A 399 6.43 -3.20 9.58
N GLY A 400 6.04 -2.40 10.59
CA GLY A 400 5.45 -1.10 10.41
C GLY A 400 6.27 -0.14 9.53
N ARG A 401 7.60 -0.31 9.47
CA ARG A 401 8.47 0.49 8.59
C ARG A 401 8.49 0.01 7.16
N GLY A 402 8.54 -1.31 6.96
CA GLY A 402 8.49 -1.90 5.62
C GLY A 402 7.14 -1.74 4.92
N LEU A 403 6.08 -1.47 5.70
CA LEU A 403 4.72 -1.39 5.18
C LEU A 403 4.37 -0.11 4.42
N ARG A 404 5.21 0.92 4.47
CA ARG A 404 4.92 2.18 3.78
C ARG A 404 4.98 2.04 2.28
N LEU A 405 4.04 2.68 1.60
CA LEU A 405 3.93 2.66 0.14
C LEU A 405 4.80 3.77 -0.48
N PRO A 406 5.75 3.45 -1.37
CA PRO A 406 6.61 4.45 -2.00
C PRO A 406 5.86 5.33 -2.99
N PHE A 407 4.76 4.84 -3.57
CA PHE A 407 3.92 5.57 -4.52
C PHE A 407 2.68 6.20 -3.86
N GLU A 408 2.71 6.41 -2.54
CA GLU A 408 1.61 6.96 -1.72
C GLU A 408 0.38 6.05 -1.59
N ASN A 409 0.03 5.34 -2.64
CA ASN A 409 -1.05 4.35 -2.69
C ASN A 409 -0.50 3.03 -3.22
N GLN A 410 -1.27 1.95 -3.05
CA GLN A 410 -1.02 0.70 -3.74
C GLN A 410 -1.15 0.91 -5.25
N VAL A 411 -0.27 0.26 -5.99
CA VAL A 411 -0.22 0.37 -7.45
C VAL A 411 -1.02 -0.73 -8.17
N GLY A 412 -1.50 -1.73 -7.42
CA GLY A 412 -2.29 -2.85 -7.94
C GLY A 412 -1.44 -3.95 -8.57
N ASP A 413 -0.13 -3.95 -8.32
CA ASP A 413 0.79 -5.04 -8.64
C ASP A 413 1.28 -5.66 -7.32
N ASP A 414 0.84 -6.88 -7.02
CA ASP A 414 1.16 -7.59 -5.79
C ASP A 414 2.67 -7.72 -5.55
N ASN A 415 3.49 -7.80 -6.59
CA ASN A 415 4.93 -7.87 -6.45
C ASN A 415 5.55 -6.54 -6.01
N VAL A 416 4.97 -5.42 -6.43
CA VAL A 416 5.39 -4.06 -6.04
C VAL A 416 4.79 -3.67 -4.70
N ASP A 417 3.56 -4.10 -4.43
CA ASP A 417 2.83 -3.73 -3.21
C ASP A 417 3.11 -4.67 -2.02
N THR A 418 4.01 -5.65 -2.14
CA THR A 418 4.31 -6.63 -1.09
C THR A 418 5.67 -6.40 -0.43
N LEU A 419 5.69 -6.45 0.91
CA LEU A 419 6.86 -6.56 1.76
C LEU A 419 7.16 -8.03 2.06
N ASP A 420 8.37 -8.49 1.74
CA ASP A 420 8.83 -9.83 2.09
C ASP A 420 9.53 -9.84 3.45
N VAL A 421 9.11 -10.74 4.33
CA VAL A 421 9.70 -10.93 5.66
C VAL A 421 10.22 -12.36 5.77
N LEU A 422 11.52 -12.51 5.91
CA LEU A 422 12.15 -13.82 6.10
C LEU A 422 12.00 -14.25 7.56
N CYS A 423 11.40 -15.41 7.78
CA CYS A 423 11.18 -15.98 9.12
C CYS A 423 12.02 -17.25 9.26
N PHE A 424 13.35 -17.12 9.09
CA PHE A 424 14.26 -18.24 9.04
C PHE A 424 14.76 -18.66 10.44
N GLY A 425 14.78 -19.93 10.72
CA GLY A 425 15.74 -20.64 11.57
C GLY A 425 15.41 -20.92 13.00
N ARG A 426 14.49 -20.29 13.70
CA ARG A 426 14.31 -20.54 15.13
C ARG A 426 12.87 -20.76 15.57
N GLU A 427 11.92 -20.51 14.72
CA GLU A 427 10.50 -20.72 15.00
C GLU A 427 9.86 -21.52 13.87
N THR A 428 9.00 -22.45 14.23
CA THR A 428 8.21 -23.17 13.23
C THR A 428 7.16 -22.24 12.60
N LEU A 429 6.77 -22.51 11.37
CA LEU A 429 5.65 -21.82 10.70
C LEU A 429 4.43 -21.72 11.61
N GLN A 430 4.15 -22.81 12.37
CA GLN A 430 2.99 -22.89 13.24
C GLN A 430 3.10 -21.96 14.45
N GLU A 431 4.28 -21.76 15.00
CA GLU A 431 4.52 -20.79 16.09
C GLU A 431 4.33 -19.35 15.61
N ILE A 432 4.84 -19.03 14.44
CA ILE A 432 4.68 -17.70 13.82
C ILE A 432 3.20 -17.42 13.55
N VAL A 433 2.50 -18.36 12.90
CA VAL A 433 1.06 -18.25 12.62
C VAL A 433 0.26 -18.13 13.92
N THR A 434 0.58 -18.93 14.94
CA THR A 434 -0.09 -18.89 16.25
C THR A 434 0.09 -17.53 16.93
N LYS A 435 1.31 -16.99 16.95
CA LYS A 435 1.59 -15.66 17.51
C LYS A 435 0.84 -14.54 16.78
N LEU A 436 0.80 -14.59 15.46
CA LEU A 436 0.04 -13.62 14.65
C LEU A 436 -1.47 -13.73 14.92
N THR A 437 -2.00 -14.95 14.96
CA THR A 437 -3.43 -15.21 15.21
C THR A 437 -3.84 -14.81 16.63
N GLN A 438 -3.03 -15.10 17.66
CA GLN A 438 -3.29 -14.67 19.03
C GLN A 438 -3.37 -13.15 19.17
N LYS A 439 -2.64 -12.39 18.34
CA LYS A 439 -2.74 -10.93 18.27
C LYS A 439 -3.89 -10.45 17.36
N GLY A 440 -4.67 -11.38 16.84
CA GLY A 440 -5.81 -11.09 15.98
C GLY A 440 -5.45 -10.69 14.56
N PHE A 441 -4.20 -10.89 14.11
CA PHE A 441 -3.89 -10.83 12.68
C PHE A 441 -4.45 -12.09 12.02
N GLY A 442 -5.35 -11.91 11.04
CA GLY A 442 -5.75 -13.01 10.18
C GLY A 442 -4.55 -13.43 9.31
N THR A 443 -4.37 -14.74 9.12
CA THR A 443 -3.41 -15.28 8.18
C THR A 443 -4.16 -15.95 7.04
N GLY A 444 -3.88 -15.56 5.79
CA GLY A 444 -4.54 -16.09 4.60
C GLY A 444 -4.78 -15.02 3.53
N TYR A 445 -5.30 -15.41 2.39
CA TYR A 445 -5.49 -14.57 1.20
C TYR A 445 -6.29 -13.26 1.44
N ASN A 446 -7.11 -13.22 2.49
CA ASN A 446 -7.95 -12.05 2.81
C ASN A 446 -7.44 -11.21 3.99
N SER A 447 -6.22 -11.45 4.48
CA SER A 447 -5.75 -10.82 5.72
C SER A 447 -4.59 -9.84 5.56
N GLY A 448 -4.11 -9.59 4.34
CA GLY A 448 -2.93 -8.76 4.07
C GLY A 448 -1.61 -9.35 4.57
N ILE A 449 -1.65 -10.52 5.24
CA ILE A 449 -0.49 -11.30 5.62
C ILE A 449 -0.62 -12.68 4.99
N THR A 450 0.23 -12.99 4.03
CA THR A 450 0.33 -14.33 3.44
C THR A 450 1.53 -15.05 4.02
N VAL A 451 1.39 -16.36 4.24
CA VAL A 451 2.49 -17.24 4.59
C VAL A 451 2.74 -18.14 3.39
N ASP A 452 3.92 -18.07 2.83
CA ASP A 452 4.31 -18.83 1.65
C ASP A 452 5.32 -19.92 2.05
N PRO A 453 4.85 -21.13 2.39
CA PRO A 453 5.70 -22.25 2.79
C PRO A 453 6.47 -22.87 1.61
N ASP A 454 6.03 -22.60 0.38
CA ASP A 454 6.63 -23.14 -0.84
C ASP A 454 7.72 -22.25 -1.43
N SER A 455 7.88 -21.02 -0.93
CA SER A 455 9.06 -20.18 -1.16
C SER A 455 10.27 -20.81 -0.48
N LYS A 456 10.75 -21.93 -1.03
CA LYS A 456 12.00 -22.50 -0.55
C LYS A 456 13.15 -21.56 -0.88
N PRO A 457 14.07 -21.33 0.08
CA PRO A 457 15.29 -20.60 -0.24
C PRO A 457 15.99 -21.30 -1.38
N ALA A 458 16.35 -20.54 -2.41
CA ALA A 458 17.24 -21.05 -3.42
C ALA A 458 18.51 -21.57 -2.74
N HIS A 459 18.96 -22.77 -3.10
CA HIS A 459 20.21 -23.31 -2.55
C HIS A 459 21.33 -22.26 -2.73
N PRO A 460 22.30 -22.12 -1.81
CA PRO A 460 23.35 -21.11 -1.94
C PRO A 460 24.10 -21.13 -3.26
N ASP A 461 24.14 -22.30 -3.90
CA ASP A 461 24.75 -22.51 -5.24
C ASP A 461 23.83 -22.04 -6.40
N GLU A 462 22.63 -21.52 -6.13
CA GLU A 462 21.62 -21.16 -7.15
C GLU A 462 21.48 -19.67 -7.38
N PHE A 463 22.28 -18.82 -6.74
CA PHE A 463 22.39 -17.44 -7.18
C PHE A 463 23.20 -17.40 -8.48
N ILE A 464 22.52 -17.68 -9.58
CA ILE A 464 23.09 -17.45 -10.90
C ILE A 464 22.77 -15.97 -11.23
N PRO A 465 23.78 -15.09 -11.27
CA PRO A 465 23.61 -13.72 -11.74
C PRO A 465 22.90 -13.77 -13.10
N LYS A 466 22.00 -12.84 -13.34
CA LYS A 466 21.21 -12.80 -14.58
C LYS A 466 21.69 -11.67 -15.46
N LYS A 467 21.74 -11.92 -16.77
CA LYS A 467 22.02 -10.94 -17.82
C LYS A 467 20.82 -10.83 -18.78
N LYS A 468 20.66 -9.66 -19.39
CA LYS A 468 19.71 -9.48 -20.48
C LYS A 468 20.39 -9.81 -21.82
N ILE A 469 19.70 -10.56 -22.65
CA ILE A 469 20.12 -10.84 -24.00
C ILE A 469 19.02 -10.47 -25.00
N ASN A 470 19.40 -9.95 -26.15
CA ASN A 470 18.47 -9.73 -27.25
C ASN A 470 18.20 -11.06 -27.94
N LEU A 471 16.94 -11.33 -28.25
CA LEU A 471 16.59 -12.49 -29.10
C LEU A 471 16.95 -12.20 -30.54
N SER A 472 17.57 -13.19 -31.17
CA SER A 472 17.94 -13.09 -32.58
C SER A 472 16.79 -13.53 -33.49
N VAL A 473 16.32 -12.65 -34.36
CA VAL A 473 15.30 -12.95 -35.37
C VAL A 473 15.91 -13.79 -36.50
N VAL A 474 15.18 -14.86 -36.89
CA VAL A 474 15.53 -15.71 -38.01
C VAL A 474 14.65 -15.34 -39.22
N GLY A 475 15.25 -14.97 -40.33
CA GLY A 475 14.52 -14.64 -41.56
C GLY A 475 14.43 -13.12 -41.84
N LYS A 476 13.48 -12.76 -42.72
CA LYS A 476 13.35 -11.40 -43.26
C LYS A 476 12.31 -10.52 -42.48
N GLU A 477 11.43 -11.13 -41.69
CA GLU A 477 10.38 -10.44 -40.97
C GLU A 477 10.93 -9.85 -39.66
N ARG A 478 11.36 -8.60 -39.71
CA ARG A 478 11.93 -7.88 -38.56
C ARG A 478 10.92 -7.00 -37.81
N PHE A 479 9.82 -6.73 -38.47
CA PHE A 479 8.77 -5.83 -37.96
C PHE A 479 7.42 -6.53 -38.04
N LEU A 480 6.63 -6.35 -36.98
CA LEU A 480 5.24 -6.74 -36.94
C LEU A 480 4.39 -5.46 -36.98
N HIS A 481 3.48 -5.37 -37.95
CA HIS A 481 2.56 -4.23 -38.10
C HIS A 481 1.18 -4.66 -37.63
N LEU A 482 0.64 -3.95 -36.67
CA LEU A 482 -0.68 -4.20 -36.10
C LEU A 482 -1.48 -2.89 -36.03
N PRO A 483 -2.72 -2.84 -36.55
CA PRO A 483 -3.63 -1.72 -36.31
C PRO A 483 -3.81 -1.43 -34.84
N GLN A 484 -3.81 -0.16 -34.48
CA GLN A 484 -4.09 0.29 -33.11
C GLN A 484 -5.61 0.39 -32.90
N PHE A 485 -6.04 0.00 -31.69
CA PHE A 485 -7.44 0.01 -31.32
C PHE A 485 -7.66 0.78 -30.03
N LYS A 486 -8.74 1.54 -29.99
CA LYS A 486 -9.35 2.03 -28.77
C LYS A 486 -10.41 1.03 -28.31
N MET A 487 -10.26 0.53 -27.09
CA MET A 487 -11.27 -0.34 -26.48
C MET A 487 -12.44 0.52 -25.94
N GLU A 488 -13.64 0.22 -26.39
CA GLU A 488 -14.87 0.80 -25.84
C GLU A 488 -15.75 -0.29 -25.25
N ARG A 489 -16.28 -0.04 -24.06
CA ARG A 489 -17.22 -0.96 -23.38
C ARG A 489 -18.65 -0.58 -23.72
N ALA A 490 -19.51 -1.59 -23.85
CA ALA A 490 -20.94 -1.37 -23.89
C ALA A 490 -21.39 -0.69 -22.58
N PRO A 491 -22.32 0.26 -22.62
CA PRO A 491 -22.89 0.86 -21.42
C PRO A 491 -23.49 -0.22 -20.52
N LEU A 492 -23.23 -0.14 -19.22
CA LEU A 492 -23.84 -1.06 -18.27
C LEU A 492 -25.35 -0.78 -18.17
N PRO A 493 -26.24 -1.76 -18.42
CA PRO A 493 -27.68 -1.57 -18.36
C PRO A 493 -28.18 -1.55 -16.91
N ILE A 494 -27.89 -0.47 -16.16
CA ILE A 494 -28.13 -0.34 -14.71
C ILE A 494 -29.59 -0.63 -14.34
N ALA A 495 -30.52 -0.24 -15.17
CA ALA A 495 -31.95 -0.44 -14.91
C ALA A 495 -32.35 -1.92 -14.79
N ASP A 496 -31.66 -2.80 -15.51
CA ASP A 496 -31.93 -4.24 -15.58
C ASP A 496 -31.12 -5.07 -14.57
N ILE A 497 -30.19 -4.44 -13.87
CA ILE A 497 -29.32 -5.13 -12.91
C ILE A 497 -30.14 -5.57 -11.69
N SER A 498 -29.86 -6.79 -11.25
CA SER A 498 -30.31 -7.34 -9.99
C SER A 498 -29.10 -7.70 -9.13
N LEU A 499 -28.87 -6.93 -8.09
CA LEU A 499 -27.76 -7.19 -7.14
C LEU A 499 -28.11 -8.36 -6.22
N PRO A 500 -27.10 -9.13 -5.77
CA PRO A 500 -27.28 -10.15 -4.73
C PRO A 500 -27.74 -9.49 -3.43
N THR A 501 -28.65 -10.17 -2.72
CA THR A 501 -29.15 -9.73 -1.41
C THR A 501 -28.12 -10.01 -0.34
N LEU A 502 -27.95 -9.11 0.61
CA LEU A 502 -27.17 -9.30 1.80
C LEU A 502 -28.10 -9.55 3.01
N LYS A 503 -27.65 -10.40 3.92
CA LYS A 503 -28.37 -10.60 5.18
C LYS A 503 -28.17 -9.37 6.07
N ALA A 504 -29.20 -9.03 6.88
CA ALA A 504 -29.17 -7.84 7.74
C ALA A 504 -27.93 -7.78 8.67
N HIS A 505 -27.45 -8.93 9.17
CA HIS A 505 -26.27 -8.98 10.02
C HIS A 505 -24.95 -8.65 9.28
N GLU A 506 -24.86 -8.90 7.97
CA GLU A 506 -23.69 -8.58 7.16
C GLU A 506 -23.61 -7.07 6.88
N LEU A 507 -24.74 -6.39 6.80
CA LEU A 507 -24.83 -4.95 6.60
C LEU A 507 -24.74 -4.16 7.91
N ASN A 508 -25.15 -4.76 9.04
CA ASN A 508 -25.25 -4.11 10.34
C ASN A 508 -24.11 -4.47 11.32
N SER A 509 -23.13 -5.27 10.91
CA SER A 509 -22.13 -5.84 11.84
C SER A 509 -21.30 -4.81 12.62
N PHE A 510 -21.31 -3.52 12.25
CA PHE A 510 -20.68 -2.46 13.03
C PHE A 510 -21.56 -1.89 14.14
N LEU A 511 -22.87 -1.97 14.03
CA LEU A 511 -23.79 -1.47 15.07
C LEU A 511 -24.03 -2.49 16.18
N ILE A 512 -23.82 -3.78 15.91
CA ILE A 512 -24.18 -4.89 16.80
C ILE A 512 -23.02 -5.35 17.70
N ASN A 513 -21.76 -5.15 17.32
CA ASN A 513 -20.61 -5.67 18.05
C ASN A 513 -20.14 -4.84 19.25
N ASP A 514 -20.70 -3.64 19.50
CA ASP A 514 -20.47 -2.90 20.73
C ASP A 514 -21.79 -2.51 21.41
N PRO A 515 -22.26 -3.31 22.39
CA PRO A 515 -23.46 -2.99 23.17
C PRO A 515 -23.41 -1.64 23.91
N LYS A 516 -22.20 -1.11 24.13
CA LYS A 516 -22.02 0.20 24.78
C LYS A 516 -22.25 1.36 23.82
N THR A 517 -21.87 1.19 22.55
CA THR A 517 -22.16 2.17 21.48
C THR A 517 -23.65 2.25 21.19
N ILE A 518 -24.36 1.12 21.19
CA ILE A 518 -25.83 1.07 21.01
C ILE A 518 -26.54 1.82 22.14
N ARG A 519 -26.11 1.69 23.39
CA ARG A 519 -26.67 2.42 24.53
C ARG A 519 -26.39 3.94 24.49
N ARG A 520 -25.27 4.36 23.90
CA ARG A 520 -24.88 5.79 23.82
C ARG A 520 -25.56 6.56 22.70
N LEU A 521 -25.89 5.90 21.57
CA LEU A 521 -26.46 6.58 20.39
C LEU A 521 -27.99 6.75 20.47
N GLY A 522 -28.63 6.22 21.50
CA GLY A 522 -30.09 6.30 21.65
C GLY A 522 -30.86 5.54 20.56
N THR A 523 -32.15 5.36 20.73
CA THR A 523 -33.02 4.55 19.85
C THR A 523 -33.35 5.21 18.50
N SER A 524 -32.66 6.30 18.11
CA SER A 524 -33.03 7.15 16.96
C SER A 524 -31.99 7.22 15.84
N PHE A 525 -31.05 6.29 15.72
CA PHE A 525 -30.08 6.35 14.65
C PHE A 525 -30.58 5.60 13.40
N GLY A 526 -30.97 6.33 12.40
CA GLY A 526 -31.36 5.87 11.08
C GLY A 526 -31.53 7.06 10.14
N TYR A 527 -31.37 6.81 8.86
CA TYR A 527 -31.61 7.81 7.83
C TYR A 527 -33.07 7.72 7.35
N PRO A 528 -33.77 8.84 7.11
CA PRO A 528 -35.01 8.80 6.33
C PRO A 528 -34.77 8.06 5.02
N TYR A 529 -35.72 7.21 4.61
CA TYR A 529 -35.52 6.31 3.47
C TYR A 529 -35.05 7.04 2.19
N GLU A 530 -35.68 8.15 1.84
CA GLU A 530 -35.27 8.93 0.67
C GLU A 530 -33.86 9.53 0.78
N GLU A 531 -33.52 10.02 1.96
CA GLU A 531 -32.22 10.60 2.24
C GLU A 531 -31.11 9.53 2.14
N PHE A 532 -31.35 8.35 2.69
CA PHE A 532 -30.46 7.20 2.56
C PHE A 532 -30.23 6.82 1.10
N VAL A 533 -31.32 6.67 0.32
CA VAL A 533 -31.23 6.32 -1.09
C VAL A 533 -30.47 7.38 -1.89
N ASN A 534 -30.68 8.65 -1.63
CA ASN A 534 -29.98 9.74 -2.31
C ASN A 534 -28.48 9.77 -1.94
N LEU A 535 -28.15 9.59 -0.66
CA LEU A 535 -26.77 9.52 -0.17
C LEU A 535 -26.01 8.38 -0.83
N VAL A 536 -26.56 7.15 -0.77
CA VAL A 536 -25.94 5.97 -1.37
C VAL A 536 -25.82 6.14 -2.89
N SER A 537 -26.84 6.69 -3.57
CA SER A 537 -26.78 6.93 -5.02
C SER A 537 -25.65 7.88 -5.42
N SER A 538 -25.47 8.95 -4.66
CA SER A 538 -24.41 9.94 -4.89
C SER A 538 -23.02 9.33 -4.69
N GLU A 539 -22.83 8.54 -3.63
CA GLU A 539 -21.57 7.90 -3.34
C GLU A 539 -21.26 6.76 -4.34
N VAL A 540 -22.23 6.00 -4.79
CA VAL A 540 -22.07 5.00 -5.87
C VAL A 540 -21.62 5.67 -7.15
N LEU A 541 -22.27 6.76 -7.56
CA LEU A 541 -21.90 7.52 -8.76
C LEU A 541 -20.46 8.05 -8.67
N LYS A 542 -20.06 8.55 -7.53
CA LYS A 542 -18.74 9.09 -7.28
C LYS A 542 -17.63 8.02 -7.31
N ASN A 543 -17.93 6.82 -6.81
CA ASN A 543 -16.96 5.73 -6.73
C ASN A 543 -16.89 4.89 -8.01
N CYS A 544 -17.89 4.93 -8.90
CA CYS A 544 -17.90 4.24 -10.19
C CYS A 544 -17.57 5.20 -11.33
N LYS A 545 -16.27 5.37 -11.65
CA LYS A 545 -15.79 6.31 -12.70
C LYS A 545 -16.39 6.10 -14.10
N PHE A 546 -16.90 4.90 -14.39
CA PHE A 546 -17.55 4.58 -15.66
C PHE A 546 -19.01 5.04 -15.74
N LEU A 547 -19.62 5.41 -14.61
CA LEU A 547 -20.97 5.98 -14.55
C LEU A 547 -20.92 7.49 -14.76
N LYS A 548 -22.01 8.05 -15.30
CA LYS A 548 -22.15 9.48 -15.54
C LYS A 548 -23.38 10.02 -14.79
N TYR A 549 -23.46 11.32 -14.61
CA TYR A 549 -24.57 11.96 -13.90
C TYR A 549 -25.97 11.59 -14.47
N ARG A 550 -26.05 11.36 -15.77
CA ARG A 550 -27.30 10.86 -16.43
C ARG A 550 -27.78 9.50 -15.90
N ASP A 551 -26.89 8.72 -15.30
CA ASP A 551 -27.19 7.38 -14.76
C ASP A 551 -27.77 7.44 -13.34
N PHE A 552 -27.79 8.61 -12.71
CA PHE A 552 -28.22 8.80 -11.32
C PHE A 552 -29.62 8.25 -11.03
N SER A 553 -30.59 8.48 -11.93
CA SER A 553 -31.95 7.97 -11.77
C SER A 553 -32.01 6.43 -11.77
N ASN A 554 -31.22 5.79 -12.64
CA ASN A 554 -31.15 4.33 -12.72
C ASN A 554 -30.44 3.74 -11.51
N ILE A 555 -29.39 4.41 -11.01
CA ILE A 555 -28.70 4.04 -9.77
C ILE A 555 -29.68 4.10 -8.58
N LYS A 556 -30.46 5.17 -8.49
CA LYS A 556 -31.49 5.32 -7.45
C LYS A 556 -32.51 4.17 -7.49
N GLN A 557 -33.01 3.81 -8.67
CA GLN A 557 -33.90 2.67 -8.84
C GLN A 557 -33.26 1.34 -8.48
N LEU A 558 -31.99 1.14 -8.83
CA LEU A 558 -31.22 -0.06 -8.46
C LEU A 558 -31.11 -0.20 -6.93
N ILE A 559 -30.81 0.90 -6.22
CA ILE A 559 -30.72 0.90 -4.77
C ILE A 559 -32.06 0.61 -4.12
N VAL A 560 -33.14 1.21 -4.60
CA VAL A 560 -34.51 0.92 -4.15
C VAL A 560 -34.86 -0.55 -4.34
N LYS A 561 -34.55 -1.14 -5.50
CA LYS A 561 -34.74 -2.58 -5.78
C LYS A 561 -33.91 -3.44 -4.83
N PHE A 562 -32.66 -3.06 -4.59
CA PHE A 562 -31.74 -3.78 -3.68
C PHE A 562 -32.27 -3.76 -2.25
N LEU A 563 -32.65 -2.59 -1.72
CA LEU A 563 -33.20 -2.44 -0.39
C LEU A 563 -34.49 -3.23 -0.20
N SER A 564 -35.40 -3.17 -1.18
CA SER A 564 -36.65 -3.92 -1.18
C SER A 564 -36.42 -5.44 -1.14
N LYS A 565 -35.52 -5.95 -1.97
CA LYS A 565 -35.16 -7.38 -1.97
C LYS A 565 -34.48 -7.83 -0.68
N SER A 566 -33.80 -6.93 0.01
CA SER A 566 -33.11 -7.20 1.26
C SER A 566 -33.99 -6.94 2.50
N ASN A 567 -35.28 -6.64 2.31
CA ASN A 567 -36.28 -6.34 3.35
C ASN A 567 -35.96 -5.10 4.22
N PHE A 568 -35.41 -4.05 3.60
CA PHE A 568 -35.15 -2.75 4.23
C PHE A 568 -36.06 -1.67 3.62
N THR A 569 -37.35 -1.73 3.91
CA THR A 569 -38.38 -0.83 3.34
C THR A 569 -39.02 0.10 4.39
N ASP A 570 -38.48 0.14 5.60
CA ASP A 570 -38.98 1.00 6.66
C ASP A 570 -38.71 2.47 6.35
N ASP A 571 -39.53 3.38 6.88
CA ASP A 571 -39.39 4.83 6.73
C ASP A 571 -38.04 5.35 7.22
N VAL A 572 -37.40 4.61 8.10
CA VAL A 572 -36.05 4.89 8.63
C VAL A 572 -35.15 3.68 8.39
N VAL A 573 -34.11 3.88 7.54
CA VAL A 573 -33.14 2.84 7.22
C VAL A 573 -32.02 2.83 8.26
N LYS A 574 -31.85 1.69 8.94
CA LYS A 574 -30.83 1.48 9.97
C LYS A 574 -29.66 0.65 9.41
N LEU A 575 -29.10 1.07 8.29
CA LEU A 575 -27.96 0.46 7.63
C LEU A 575 -26.78 1.44 7.60
N ASP A 576 -25.55 0.89 7.57
CA ASP A 576 -24.37 1.68 7.29
C ASP A 576 -24.29 2.00 5.78
N PRO A 577 -24.45 3.28 5.37
CA PRO A 577 -24.41 3.68 3.97
C PRO A 577 -23.11 3.26 3.29
N SER A 578 -21.96 3.32 3.96
CA SER A 578 -20.64 3.01 3.40
C SER A 578 -20.52 1.55 2.99
N ARG A 579 -21.12 0.64 3.76
CA ARG A 579 -21.14 -0.80 3.43
C ARG A 579 -22.05 -1.11 2.28
N VAL A 580 -23.23 -0.48 2.25
CA VAL A 580 -24.14 -0.60 1.12
C VAL A 580 -23.48 -0.08 -0.16
N VAL A 581 -22.82 1.07 -0.10
CA VAL A 581 -22.05 1.63 -1.21
C VAL A 581 -20.95 0.66 -1.65
N THR A 582 -20.14 0.15 -0.71
CA THR A 582 -19.05 -0.79 -1.01
C THR A 582 -19.57 -2.05 -1.70
N HIS A 583 -20.67 -2.63 -1.21
CA HIS A 583 -21.28 -3.80 -1.82
C HIS A 583 -21.78 -3.50 -3.24
N ILE A 584 -22.49 -2.42 -3.43
CA ILE A 584 -23.04 -2.03 -4.73
C ILE A 584 -21.91 -1.70 -5.72
N VAL A 585 -20.93 -0.91 -5.31
CA VAL A 585 -19.77 -0.55 -6.15
C VAL A 585 -19.00 -1.79 -6.58
N LYS A 586 -18.69 -2.71 -5.66
CA LYS A 586 -18.01 -3.97 -5.98
C LYS A 586 -18.75 -4.75 -7.07
N ASN A 587 -20.05 -4.95 -6.90
CA ASN A 587 -20.85 -5.69 -7.89
C ASN A 587 -20.94 -4.95 -9.23
N LEU A 588 -21.12 -3.63 -9.23
CA LEU A 588 -21.18 -2.84 -10.46
C LEU A 588 -19.84 -2.84 -11.21
N VAL A 589 -18.71 -2.80 -10.49
CA VAL A 589 -17.37 -2.89 -11.08
C VAL A 589 -17.18 -4.25 -11.76
N GLU A 590 -17.54 -5.35 -11.10
CA GLU A 590 -17.45 -6.69 -11.69
C GLU A 590 -18.37 -6.85 -12.90
N LEU A 591 -19.63 -6.42 -12.81
CA LEU A 591 -20.55 -6.43 -13.93
C LEU A 591 -20.06 -5.57 -15.10
N ASN A 592 -19.42 -4.44 -14.82
CA ASN A 592 -18.86 -3.58 -15.86
C ASN A 592 -17.62 -4.22 -16.53
N LYS A 593 -16.82 -5.01 -15.80
CA LYS A 593 -15.75 -5.80 -16.40
C LYS A 593 -16.28 -6.85 -17.38
N MET A 594 -17.44 -7.43 -17.08
CA MET A 594 -18.08 -8.47 -17.90
C MET A 594 -18.79 -7.93 -19.13
N GLN A 595 -18.95 -6.60 -19.28
CA GLN A 595 -19.59 -6.03 -20.46
C GLN A 595 -18.82 -6.33 -21.75
N HIS A 596 -19.55 -6.53 -22.82
CA HIS A 596 -18.95 -6.70 -24.14
C HIS A 596 -18.11 -5.49 -24.51
N VAL A 597 -16.93 -5.76 -25.04
CA VAL A 597 -16.02 -4.73 -25.54
C VAL A 597 -16.03 -4.71 -27.06
N LYS A 598 -15.90 -3.50 -27.62
CA LYS A 598 -15.64 -3.28 -29.05
C LYS A 598 -14.29 -2.61 -29.17
N TYR A 599 -13.57 -2.98 -30.18
CA TYR A 599 -12.31 -2.37 -30.57
C TYR A 599 -12.55 -1.51 -31.80
N ILE A 600 -12.26 -0.21 -31.69
CA ILE A 600 -12.44 0.76 -32.78
C ILE A 600 -11.07 1.09 -33.31
N SER A 601 -10.84 0.88 -34.61
CA SER A 601 -9.56 1.20 -35.23
C SER A 601 -9.27 2.71 -35.12
N LEU A 602 -8.03 3.01 -34.73
CA LEU A 602 -7.54 4.39 -34.71
C LEU A 602 -7.01 4.85 -36.07
N HIS A 603 -7.04 3.95 -37.09
CA HIS A 603 -6.47 4.17 -38.41
C HIS A 603 -4.96 4.49 -38.40
N GLU A 604 -4.29 3.98 -37.36
CA GLU A 604 -2.85 4.06 -37.16
C GLU A 604 -2.30 2.65 -36.95
N ASP A 605 -1.12 2.37 -37.46
CA ASP A 605 -0.46 1.07 -37.29
C ASP A 605 0.67 1.19 -36.25
N LEU A 606 0.68 0.27 -35.31
CA LEU A 606 1.81 0.03 -34.40
C LEU A 606 2.85 -0.82 -35.10
N THR A 607 4.06 -0.33 -35.23
CA THR A 607 5.19 -1.10 -35.74
C THR A 607 6.03 -1.62 -34.58
N ILE A 608 6.07 -2.92 -34.41
CA ILE A 608 6.83 -3.60 -33.35
C ILE A 608 8.14 -4.11 -33.97
N ASP A 609 9.27 -3.63 -33.43
CA ASP A 609 10.61 -4.13 -33.84
C ASP A 609 10.95 -5.38 -33.06
N LEU A 610 10.88 -6.52 -33.75
CA LEU A 610 11.15 -7.83 -33.18
C LEU A 610 12.65 -8.07 -32.83
N ASN A 611 13.57 -7.22 -33.31
CA ASN A 611 14.99 -7.33 -32.96
C ASN A 611 15.32 -6.77 -31.58
N ASN A 612 14.43 -5.98 -31.01
CA ASN A 612 14.65 -5.33 -29.71
C ASN A 612 14.04 -6.09 -28.52
N VAL A 613 13.56 -7.32 -28.74
CA VAL A 613 12.99 -8.15 -27.68
C VAL A 613 14.09 -8.74 -26.81
N GLN A 614 14.04 -8.44 -25.52
CA GLN A 614 15.02 -8.89 -24.53
C GLN A 614 14.43 -9.92 -23.58
N VAL A 615 15.26 -10.92 -23.25
CA VAL A 615 14.95 -11.89 -22.20
C VAL A 615 16.05 -11.92 -21.16
N THR A 616 15.69 -12.28 -19.94
CA THR A 616 16.63 -12.37 -18.82
C THR A 616 17.03 -13.82 -18.63
N VAL A 617 18.33 -14.09 -18.76
CA VAL A 617 18.92 -15.42 -18.64
C VAL A 617 20.00 -15.44 -17.56
N PRO A 618 20.37 -16.61 -17.01
CA PRO A 618 21.54 -16.74 -16.16
C PRO A 618 22.80 -16.14 -16.79
N GLU A 619 23.70 -15.56 -16.00
CA GLU A 619 24.96 -14.99 -16.52
C GLU A 619 25.84 -16.05 -17.18
N THR A 620 25.74 -17.31 -16.70
CA THR A 620 26.41 -18.49 -17.26
C THR A 620 25.76 -19.01 -18.55
N TYR A 621 24.62 -18.41 -18.98
CA TYR A 621 23.97 -18.82 -20.22
C TYR A 621 24.83 -18.44 -21.44
N GLU A 622 25.20 -19.42 -22.23
CA GLU A 622 25.98 -19.24 -23.45
C GLU A 622 25.22 -19.68 -24.72
N LEU A 623 24.50 -20.77 -24.62
CA LEU A 623 23.78 -21.36 -25.73
C LEU A 623 22.37 -21.78 -25.34
N PRO A 624 21.40 -21.74 -26.26
CA PRO A 624 20.05 -22.21 -25.99
C PRO A 624 20.03 -23.72 -25.76
N ASN A 625 19.08 -24.20 -24.93
CA ASN A 625 18.78 -25.60 -24.83
C ASN A 625 18.27 -26.15 -26.19
N ASP A 626 18.41 -27.45 -26.41
CA ASP A 626 17.86 -28.10 -27.60
C ASP A 626 16.34 -28.33 -27.42
N ASN A 627 15.56 -28.01 -28.46
CA ASN A 627 14.11 -28.21 -28.46
C ASN A 627 13.71 -29.70 -28.71
N SER A 628 14.66 -30.59 -28.84
CA SER A 628 14.40 -32.04 -28.93
C SER A 628 14.16 -32.71 -27.58
N MET A 629 14.32 -31.98 -26.46
CA MET A 629 14.09 -32.49 -25.14
C MET A 629 12.61 -32.90 -24.97
N PRO A 630 12.31 -34.12 -24.46
CA PRO A 630 10.94 -34.54 -24.20
C PRO A 630 10.28 -33.62 -23.10
N PRO A 631 8.99 -33.28 -23.24
CA PRO A 631 8.29 -32.50 -22.20
C PRO A 631 8.30 -33.17 -20.83
N SER A 632 8.38 -34.50 -20.76
CA SER A 632 8.48 -35.28 -19.52
C SER A 632 9.78 -35.03 -18.74
N GLU A 633 10.83 -34.57 -19.39
CA GLU A 633 12.11 -34.22 -18.77
C GLU A 633 12.16 -32.76 -18.27
N TRP A 634 11.09 -31.99 -18.49
CA TRP A 634 11.00 -30.61 -18.05
C TRP A 634 11.02 -30.50 -16.54
N THR A 635 11.86 -29.62 -16.03
CA THR A 635 11.78 -29.18 -14.64
C THR A 635 11.82 -27.66 -14.58
N ASN A 636 10.91 -27.03 -13.85
CA ASN A 636 10.86 -25.57 -13.72
C ASN A 636 12.19 -24.97 -13.24
N ARG A 637 12.91 -25.69 -12.39
CA ARG A 637 14.21 -25.28 -11.86
C ARG A 637 15.26 -25.09 -12.94
N LYS A 638 15.30 -25.97 -13.97
CA LYS A 638 16.34 -25.98 -15.01
C LYS A 638 15.90 -25.27 -16.30
N ASN A 639 14.61 -25.29 -16.58
CA ASN A 639 14.11 -25.01 -17.92
C ASN A 639 13.26 -23.72 -17.98
N LYS A 640 12.55 -23.34 -16.90
CA LYS A 640 11.72 -22.14 -16.88
C LYS A 640 12.54 -20.88 -17.17
N GLY A 641 12.12 -20.14 -18.21
CA GLY A 641 12.77 -18.88 -18.60
C GLY A 641 14.12 -19.05 -19.32
N ILE A 642 14.57 -20.27 -19.52
CA ILE A 642 15.79 -20.56 -20.33
C ILE A 642 15.38 -20.70 -21.78
N PRO A 643 16.04 -20.01 -22.73
CA PRO A 643 15.72 -20.14 -24.14
C PRO A 643 16.07 -21.54 -24.70
N PHE A 644 15.13 -22.07 -25.47
CA PHE A 644 15.30 -23.28 -26.30
C PHE A 644 15.49 -22.88 -27.76
N GLY A 645 16.44 -23.48 -28.43
CA GLY A 645 16.76 -23.27 -29.85
C GLY A 645 16.48 -24.50 -30.70
N GLY A 646 16.87 -24.46 -31.97
CA GLY A 646 16.65 -25.55 -32.88
C GLY A 646 15.30 -25.54 -33.61
N TRP A 647 14.49 -24.49 -33.40
CA TRP A 647 13.19 -24.33 -34.04
C TRP A 647 13.29 -24.16 -35.54
N ARG A 648 12.37 -24.78 -36.26
CA ARG A 648 12.30 -24.74 -37.73
C ARG A 648 11.50 -23.56 -38.25
N ARG A 649 10.45 -23.16 -37.51
CA ARG A 649 9.42 -22.18 -37.92
C ARG A 649 9.25 -21.01 -36.95
N CYS A 650 9.94 -21.02 -35.82
CA CYS A 650 9.93 -19.89 -34.90
C CYS A 650 10.61 -18.66 -35.51
N ILE A 651 10.03 -17.49 -35.30
CA ILE A 651 10.61 -16.22 -35.74
C ILE A 651 11.92 -15.92 -35.02
N TYR A 652 12.08 -16.36 -33.78
CA TYR A 652 13.32 -16.25 -33.01
C TYR A 652 14.19 -17.51 -33.11
N LYS A 653 15.50 -17.34 -33.11
CA LYS A 653 16.46 -18.44 -33.05
C LYS A 653 16.31 -19.31 -31.81
N ALA A 654 15.94 -18.66 -30.67
CA ALA A 654 15.67 -19.35 -29.44
C ALA A 654 14.68 -18.54 -28.61
N VAL A 655 13.79 -19.21 -27.85
CA VAL A 655 12.75 -18.59 -27.01
C VAL A 655 12.59 -19.31 -25.69
N PRO A 656 12.30 -18.58 -24.57
CA PRO A 656 12.01 -19.18 -23.28
C PRO A 656 10.53 -19.55 -23.15
N PHE A 657 10.25 -20.48 -22.22
CA PHE A 657 8.90 -20.88 -21.83
C PHE A 657 8.73 -20.82 -20.31
N ASP A 658 7.51 -20.65 -19.85
CA ASP A 658 7.19 -20.56 -18.43
C ASP A 658 6.90 -21.93 -17.80
N ASN A 659 6.45 -22.90 -18.62
CA ASN A 659 6.10 -24.24 -18.18
C ASN A 659 6.28 -25.29 -19.29
N LYS A 660 6.14 -26.59 -18.91
CA LYS A 660 6.26 -27.72 -19.83
C LYS A 660 5.19 -27.75 -20.92
N TYR A 661 4.01 -27.23 -20.64
CA TYR A 661 2.85 -27.27 -21.52
C TYR A 661 3.05 -26.33 -22.71
N GLU A 662 3.43 -25.09 -22.43
CA GLU A 662 3.81 -24.14 -23.50
C GLU A 662 4.93 -24.67 -24.35
N TYR A 663 5.94 -25.30 -23.73
CA TYR A 663 7.05 -25.91 -24.47
C TYR A 663 6.58 -27.07 -25.34
N HIS A 664 5.69 -27.93 -24.83
CA HIS A 664 5.10 -29.04 -25.59
C HIS A 664 4.32 -28.56 -26.82
N ILE A 665 3.45 -27.58 -26.60
CA ILE A 665 2.67 -26.98 -27.70
C ILE A 665 3.58 -26.32 -28.75
N ALA A 666 4.65 -25.66 -28.34
CA ALA A 666 5.62 -25.10 -29.26
C ALA A 666 6.28 -26.18 -30.13
N GLN A 667 6.58 -27.35 -29.59
CA GLN A 667 7.12 -28.48 -30.37
C GLN A 667 6.14 -28.97 -31.45
N ILE A 668 4.86 -29.09 -31.13
CA ILE A 668 3.80 -29.47 -32.06
C ILE A 668 3.65 -28.43 -33.17
N ILE A 669 3.58 -27.15 -32.81
CA ILE A 669 3.43 -26.04 -33.76
C ILE A 669 4.64 -26.03 -34.74
N ASP A 670 5.85 -26.20 -34.20
CA ASP A 670 7.09 -26.05 -34.97
C ASP A 670 7.28 -27.13 -36.08
N ILE A 671 6.78 -28.34 -35.84
CA ILE A 671 6.89 -29.44 -36.81
C ILE A 671 5.73 -29.51 -37.80
N SER A 672 4.64 -28.79 -37.56
CA SER A 672 3.41 -28.85 -38.34
C SER A 672 3.59 -28.20 -39.72
N ALA A 673 3.23 -28.92 -40.77
CA ALA A 673 3.43 -28.48 -42.17
C ALA A 673 2.53 -27.25 -42.51
N GLU A 674 1.41 -27.10 -41.85
CA GLU A 674 0.41 -26.04 -42.06
C GLU A 674 0.88 -24.68 -41.53
N ILE A 675 1.87 -24.67 -40.67
CA ILE A 675 2.39 -23.45 -40.02
C ILE A 675 3.47 -22.82 -40.88
N LYS A 676 3.28 -21.58 -41.29
CA LYS A 676 4.27 -20.77 -42.00
C LYS A 676 5.39 -20.32 -41.03
N SER A 677 5.00 -19.71 -39.93
CA SER A 677 5.90 -19.31 -38.84
C SER A 677 5.11 -19.14 -37.53
N TRP A 678 5.83 -19.09 -36.43
CA TRP A 678 5.22 -18.79 -35.11
C TRP A 678 6.15 -17.93 -34.27
N LEU A 679 5.54 -17.25 -33.32
CA LEU A 679 6.18 -16.33 -32.39
C LEU A 679 5.78 -16.70 -30.97
N ARG A 680 6.74 -16.93 -30.09
CA ARG A 680 6.45 -16.86 -28.63
C ARG A 680 6.19 -15.41 -28.29
N ASN A 681 4.97 -15.11 -27.88
CA ASN A 681 4.56 -13.76 -27.59
C ASN A 681 5.05 -13.35 -26.19
N LEU A 682 6.21 -12.77 -26.13
CA LEU A 682 6.80 -12.26 -24.90
C LEU A 682 6.18 -10.89 -24.53
N PRO A 683 6.19 -10.51 -23.24
CA PRO A 683 5.67 -9.21 -22.80
C PRO A 683 6.23 -8.04 -23.63
N GLY A 684 5.33 -7.18 -24.11
CA GLY A 684 5.67 -6.01 -24.93
C GLY A 684 5.69 -6.26 -26.44
N ILE A 685 5.43 -7.51 -26.92
CA ILE A 685 5.26 -7.77 -28.37
C ILE A 685 3.78 -7.53 -28.74
N ILE A 686 2.90 -8.51 -28.53
CA ILE A 686 1.47 -8.34 -28.77
C ILE A 686 0.78 -8.26 -27.42
N THR A 687 0.26 -7.09 -27.10
CA THR A 687 -0.45 -6.84 -25.84
C THR A 687 -1.81 -6.23 -26.13
N LEU A 688 -2.85 -6.85 -25.61
CA LEU A 688 -4.24 -6.48 -25.84
C LEU A 688 -4.78 -5.71 -24.63
N PRO A 689 -5.38 -4.52 -24.80
CA PRO A 689 -6.12 -3.89 -23.72
C PRO A 689 -7.41 -4.67 -23.47
N THR A 690 -7.67 -5.09 -22.22
CA THR A 690 -8.88 -5.79 -21.81
C THR A 690 -9.55 -5.13 -20.63
N PRO A 691 -10.83 -5.42 -20.32
CA PRO A 691 -11.48 -4.93 -19.11
C PRO A 691 -10.81 -5.36 -17.80
N ALA A 692 -10.07 -6.47 -17.82
CA ALA A 692 -9.29 -6.99 -16.70
C ALA A 692 -7.81 -6.59 -16.75
N GLY A 693 -7.44 -5.56 -17.51
CA GLY A 693 -6.07 -5.07 -17.67
C GLY A 693 -5.40 -5.49 -18.96
N GLN A 694 -4.10 -5.27 -19.07
CA GLN A 694 -3.31 -5.67 -20.23
C GLN A 694 -3.18 -7.20 -20.29
N TYR A 695 -3.24 -7.73 -21.49
CA TYR A 695 -3.20 -9.17 -21.72
C TYR A 695 -2.30 -9.53 -22.91
N SER A 696 -1.39 -10.46 -22.73
CA SER A 696 -0.50 -10.96 -23.77
C SER A 696 -0.69 -12.48 -23.90
N PRO A 697 -1.39 -12.98 -24.93
CA PRO A 697 -1.49 -14.41 -25.23
C PRO A 697 -0.12 -15.05 -25.42
N ASP A 698 0.02 -16.35 -25.17
CA ASP A 698 1.31 -17.05 -25.18
C ASP A 698 2.00 -17.12 -26.55
N PHE A 699 1.23 -17.29 -27.61
CA PHE A 699 1.75 -17.47 -28.97
C PHE A 699 1.00 -16.64 -30.00
N ALA A 700 1.71 -16.22 -31.04
CA ALA A 700 1.12 -15.84 -32.31
C ALA A 700 1.57 -16.82 -33.38
N ILE A 701 0.62 -17.44 -34.07
CA ILE A 701 0.83 -18.50 -35.07
C ILE A 701 0.37 -17.99 -36.43
N PHE A 702 1.18 -18.11 -37.44
CA PHE A 702 0.92 -17.69 -38.81
C PHE A 702 0.73 -18.95 -39.67
N ILE A 703 -0.47 -19.21 -40.15
CA ILE A 703 -0.84 -20.40 -40.90
C ILE A 703 -0.74 -20.10 -42.38
N GLU A 704 -0.22 -21.04 -43.16
CA GLU A 704 0.02 -20.87 -44.61
C GLU A 704 -1.30 -20.86 -45.40
N LEU A 705 -2.27 -21.66 -44.97
CA LEU A 705 -3.56 -21.75 -45.61
C LEU A 705 -4.43 -20.52 -45.22
N ASN A 706 -4.86 -19.76 -46.21
CA ASN A 706 -5.72 -18.56 -46.09
C ASN A 706 -5.08 -17.37 -45.35
N ASP A 707 -3.76 -17.32 -45.20
CA ASP A 707 -3.04 -16.31 -44.40
C ASP A 707 -3.66 -16.06 -42.97
N LYS A 708 -4.17 -17.14 -42.38
CA LYS A 708 -4.79 -17.12 -41.05
C LYS A 708 -3.75 -16.92 -39.97
N LYS A 709 -4.10 -16.07 -38.99
CA LYS A 709 -3.28 -15.75 -37.81
C LYS A 709 -4.02 -16.14 -36.57
N VAL A 710 -3.35 -16.81 -35.64
CA VAL A 710 -3.94 -17.28 -34.39
C VAL A 710 -3.15 -16.75 -33.19
N LEU A 711 -3.84 -16.15 -32.24
CA LEU A 711 -3.36 -15.90 -30.90
C LEU A 711 -3.76 -17.08 -30.01
N LEU A 712 -2.79 -17.81 -29.47
CA LEU A 712 -3.03 -18.98 -28.64
C LEU A 712 -2.56 -18.72 -27.20
N GLU A 713 -3.41 -19.08 -26.24
CA GLU A 713 -3.11 -19.11 -24.81
C GLU A 713 -3.21 -20.53 -24.27
N VAL A 714 -2.27 -20.94 -23.43
CA VAL A 714 -2.29 -22.20 -22.67
C VAL A 714 -2.57 -21.88 -21.22
N LYS A 715 -3.73 -22.29 -20.69
CA LYS A 715 -4.23 -21.87 -19.39
C LYS A 715 -4.49 -23.03 -18.44
N ASP A 716 -4.10 -22.88 -17.15
CA ASP A 716 -4.45 -23.83 -16.09
C ASP A 716 -5.98 -23.96 -15.95
N ASP A 717 -6.46 -25.19 -15.80
CA ASP A 717 -7.88 -25.53 -15.66
C ASP A 717 -8.52 -24.83 -14.45
N ASP A 718 -7.82 -24.79 -13.34
CA ASP A 718 -8.29 -24.16 -12.10
C ASP A 718 -8.39 -22.63 -12.20
N ARG A 719 -7.72 -22.04 -13.20
CA ARG A 719 -7.70 -20.59 -13.44
C ARG A 719 -8.62 -20.14 -14.56
N PHE A 720 -9.46 -21.03 -15.06
CA PHE A 720 -10.44 -20.71 -16.08
C PHE A 720 -11.86 -21.09 -15.62
N GLY A 721 -12.87 -20.26 -15.93
CA GLY A 721 -14.24 -20.51 -15.59
C GLY A 721 -14.70 -19.81 -14.31
N ARG A 722 -15.29 -20.55 -13.35
CA ARG A 722 -15.95 -19.97 -12.17
C ARG A 722 -15.01 -19.34 -11.13
N GLU A 723 -13.77 -19.77 -11.08
CA GLU A 723 -12.81 -19.33 -10.07
C GLU A 723 -11.97 -18.13 -10.53
N ASP A 724 -11.66 -18.01 -11.83
CA ASP A 724 -10.94 -16.87 -12.39
C ASP A 724 -11.78 -16.11 -13.44
N GLN A 725 -12.66 -15.22 -12.97
CA GLN A 725 -13.47 -14.38 -13.86
C GLN A 725 -12.60 -13.49 -14.77
N ASP A 726 -11.42 -13.08 -14.31
CA ASP A 726 -10.51 -12.22 -15.09
C ASP A 726 -9.94 -12.97 -16.31
N ALA A 727 -9.67 -14.29 -16.19
CA ALA A 727 -9.22 -15.11 -17.33
C ALA A 727 -10.30 -15.21 -18.42
N THR A 728 -11.54 -15.46 -18.03
CA THR A 728 -12.69 -15.48 -18.95
C THR A 728 -12.91 -14.13 -19.65
N ILE A 729 -12.81 -13.03 -18.90
CA ILE A 729 -12.94 -11.67 -19.44
C ILE A 729 -11.84 -11.38 -20.48
N LYS A 730 -10.59 -11.76 -20.17
CA LYS A 730 -9.44 -11.61 -21.08
C LYS A 730 -9.63 -12.41 -22.37
N ALA A 731 -10.06 -13.67 -22.27
CA ALA A 731 -10.32 -14.52 -23.43
C ALA A 731 -11.40 -13.94 -24.35
N ARG A 732 -12.55 -13.52 -23.81
CA ARG A 732 -13.63 -12.86 -24.59
C ARG A 732 -13.17 -11.55 -25.24
N ALA A 733 -12.38 -10.77 -24.51
CA ALA A 733 -11.82 -9.53 -25.06
C ALA A 733 -10.86 -9.82 -26.21
N ALA A 734 -10.00 -10.85 -26.09
CA ALA A 734 -9.09 -11.28 -27.15
C ALA A 734 -9.83 -11.75 -28.40
N GLN A 735 -10.92 -12.51 -28.26
CA GLN A 735 -11.79 -12.87 -29.40
C GLN A 735 -12.34 -11.63 -30.10
N SER A 736 -12.85 -10.65 -29.32
CA SER A 736 -13.37 -9.40 -29.87
C SER A 736 -12.29 -8.58 -30.56
N TRP A 737 -11.06 -8.59 -30.02
CA TRP A 737 -9.90 -7.94 -30.62
C TRP A 737 -9.54 -8.59 -31.96
N CYS A 738 -9.46 -9.93 -32.00
CA CYS A 738 -9.16 -10.66 -33.24
C CYS A 738 -10.19 -10.39 -34.34
N ARG A 739 -11.47 -10.28 -34.01
CA ARG A 739 -12.52 -9.88 -34.97
C ARG A 739 -12.25 -8.47 -35.54
N ALA A 740 -12.01 -7.50 -34.64
CA ALA A 740 -11.68 -6.14 -35.08
C ALA A 740 -10.40 -6.07 -35.91
N GLN A 741 -9.41 -6.87 -35.55
CA GLN A 741 -8.15 -7.00 -36.29
C GLN A 741 -8.39 -7.56 -37.71
N SER A 742 -9.25 -8.58 -37.82
CA SER A 742 -9.62 -9.14 -39.12
C SER A 742 -10.34 -8.13 -40.02
N GLU A 743 -11.26 -7.34 -39.44
CA GLU A 743 -11.98 -6.29 -40.15
C GLU A 743 -11.06 -5.15 -40.61
N ALA A 744 -10.07 -4.77 -39.78
CA ALA A 744 -9.17 -3.66 -40.07
C ALA A 744 -8.05 -4.03 -41.05
N SER A 745 -7.47 -5.23 -40.95
CA SER A 745 -6.34 -5.66 -41.76
C SER A 745 -6.78 -6.39 -43.04
N GLY A 746 -7.99 -6.95 -43.10
CA GLY A 746 -8.45 -7.84 -44.16
C GLY A 746 -7.86 -9.27 -44.09
N GLU A 747 -7.12 -9.58 -43.03
CA GLU A 747 -6.52 -10.87 -42.75
C GLU A 747 -7.33 -11.60 -41.68
N LEU A 748 -7.42 -12.92 -41.68
CA LEU A 748 -8.19 -13.69 -40.74
C LEU A 748 -7.39 -13.85 -39.42
N TRP A 749 -7.88 -13.25 -38.32
CA TRP A 749 -7.33 -13.43 -37.00
C TRP A 749 -8.30 -14.19 -36.11
N GLU A 750 -7.80 -15.16 -35.35
CA GLU A 750 -8.56 -15.92 -34.37
C GLU A 750 -7.82 -15.94 -33.02
N TYR A 751 -8.60 -16.11 -31.95
CA TYR A 751 -8.09 -16.37 -30.62
C TYR A 751 -8.48 -17.77 -30.17
N TRP A 752 -7.49 -18.55 -29.76
CA TRP A 752 -7.63 -19.89 -29.25
C TRP A 752 -7.22 -19.97 -27.80
N LEU A 753 -8.01 -20.65 -26.97
CA LEU A 753 -7.71 -20.95 -25.59
C LEU A 753 -7.59 -22.46 -25.47
N LEU A 754 -6.47 -22.94 -24.95
CA LEU A 754 -6.20 -24.36 -24.73
C LEU A 754 -5.98 -24.57 -23.23
N LEU A 755 -6.75 -25.47 -22.61
CA LEU A 755 -6.56 -25.84 -21.21
C LEU A 755 -5.36 -26.76 -21.04
N VAL A 756 -4.75 -26.73 -19.85
CA VAL A 756 -3.57 -27.56 -19.56
C VAL A 756 -3.88 -29.05 -19.66
N SER A 757 -5.04 -29.49 -19.16
CA SER A 757 -5.49 -30.89 -19.31
C SER A 757 -5.56 -31.33 -20.76
N ASP A 758 -6.12 -30.47 -21.61
CA ASP A 758 -6.26 -30.75 -23.06
C ASP A 758 -4.92 -30.70 -23.79
N SER A 759 -4.01 -29.80 -23.33
CA SER A 759 -2.67 -29.68 -23.91
C SER A 759 -1.80 -30.93 -23.75
N GLU A 760 -2.06 -31.74 -22.71
CA GLU A 760 -1.36 -33.03 -22.50
C GLU A 760 -1.81 -34.11 -23.50
N GLU A 761 -3.03 -34.00 -24.02
CA GLU A 761 -3.61 -34.93 -25.00
C GLU A 761 -3.26 -34.54 -26.45
N CYS A 762 -2.81 -33.32 -26.70
CA CYS A 762 -2.46 -32.84 -28.02
C CYS A 762 -1.19 -33.54 -28.55
N ASN A 763 -1.26 -34.10 -29.76
CA ASN A 763 -0.13 -34.66 -30.48
C ASN A 763 0.08 -34.03 -31.88
N THR A 764 -0.94 -33.37 -32.40
CA THR A 764 -0.96 -32.70 -33.69
C THR A 764 -1.49 -31.30 -33.61
N PHE A 765 -1.28 -30.49 -34.63
CA PHE A 765 -1.85 -29.16 -34.72
C PHE A 765 -3.38 -29.16 -34.81
N ASN A 766 -3.97 -30.19 -35.40
CA ASN A 766 -5.40 -30.37 -35.46
C ASN A 766 -5.98 -30.63 -34.08
N ASP A 767 -5.31 -31.36 -33.20
CA ASP A 767 -5.75 -31.57 -31.83
C ASP A 767 -5.80 -30.21 -31.07
N ILE A 768 -4.77 -29.37 -31.26
CA ILE A 768 -4.75 -28.02 -30.66
C ILE A 768 -5.95 -27.22 -31.13
N GLN A 769 -6.32 -27.28 -32.41
CA GLN A 769 -7.47 -26.58 -32.95
C GLN A 769 -8.79 -27.11 -32.35
N GLU A 770 -8.97 -28.44 -32.37
CA GLU A 770 -10.21 -29.10 -31.89
C GLU A 770 -10.47 -28.83 -30.41
N TYR A 771 -9.45 -28.98 -29.55
CA TYR A 771 -9.60 -28.72 -28.10
C TYR A 771 -9.78 -27.24 -27.81
N SER A 772 -9.15 -26.34 -28.56
CA SER A 772 -9.31 -24.90 -28.37
C SER A 772 -10.71 -24.40 -28.79
N GLU A 773 -11.33 -24.95 -29.82
CA GLU A 773 -12.69 -24.60 -30.25
C GLU A 773 -13.77 -25.01 -29.22
N ASN A 774 -13.53 -26.10 -28.48
CA ASN A 774 -14.45 -26.63 -27.48
C ASN A 774 -14.32 -25.93 -26.11
N SER A 775 -13.23 -25.26 -25.82
CA SER A 775 -12.94 -24.71 -24.48
C SER A 775 -13.61 -23.35 -24.20
N LEU A 776 -14.19 -22.68 -25.20
CA LEU A 776 -14.83 -21.36 -25.06
C LEU A 776 -16.37 -21.39 -25.15
N ASP A 777 -16.96 -22.52 -25.50
CA ASP A 777 -18.40 -22.78 -25.46
C ASP A 777 -18.83 -23.31 -24.05
#